data_28c56ef7c8f88d43b448815cb1e42361
#
_entry.id   28c56ef7c8f88d43b448815cb1e42361
#
_cell.length_a   1.000
_cell.length_b   1.000
_cell.length_c   1.000
_cell.angle_alpha   90.00
_cell.angle_beta   90.00
_cell.angle_gamma   90.00
#
_symmetry.space_group_name_H-M   'P 1'
#
loop_
_entity.id
_entity.type
_entity.pdbx_description
1 polymer ?
#
loop_
_entity_poly.entity_id
_entity_poly.type
_entity_poly.pdbx_seq_one_letter_code
_entity_poly.pdbx_strand_id
1 'polypeptide(L)'
;MSEKENLEAGIAAIKSGNMPRAASLFAQVVKENPTSEQGWFLLGMSCATTEQREYCLQRVLALNPNNSEARKQLGLIKPPPISPTSKPFVPAPVTNIPKPAPPVESHVSPFIEDTRESFQDDNPVFLSDEKSVPQGVEAEKRKPKKQKLNLPLLFAVVGIPIFLICGVGIAYFLITGPTAPLTSPDVPVLIPSASPTSTPLAIATATSTLAPPTGIPSPLPTVAYTPRFEDASCSFDTPKGADVKCGYVIVPEDRTGDPSHTIRLAVAVFHSTSSSPASDPVMFLQGGPGAEAVKLSAGAYDYLVAPFLSDRDFITYDQRGTGLSEPALKCEELSKIYTQDIHGLIPSTTRKLVYSSAFLSCKAFLTAQGIDVNAYTSAANAADLKDVLNVLGYKKADLYGASYGTRLALVVMRDYPEIVQSAILDSVVPVNGNLFLHYSDSANSGLRALFDTCAAEPKCNAAYPNLETVFKDLVTQLDAKPVTVTTSTYPAGTVTEAVNGSTLTSVVLGSVKSSSLINTAPQTIYRIKNGDYSTLIAAQYSLPYALEDINPGLYISVMCHEHIFATTLEELQSISIDKSMKDYAWLPFYGDANDLFHACKSWGAVPPAYGEDDAVISDIPTLVITGKYDPTTPPIFARQVASTLSHSYYFEFPDQGHTPTAADTSGCAMDTATAFLNNPSVEPDRTCLNNLGQVDFLVPYTGDPSVTLDTQDVSGISVEAPKNWRYQDHFFARTSSPLDITQIGILQTNRSAAELKDWFSQGAYGYRGLDNAPVKAGQRKAWTLYTSTSDGRPVDIAIEDQGDTSLVVMMFCNSDERDALYKTVFLPMVDSAQ
;
A
#
# COMPACT_ATOMS: atom_id res chain seq x y z
N MET A 1 5.30 4.74 -41.97
CA MET A 1 5.19 3.60 -42.95
C MET A 1 3.79 3.05 -42.76
N SER A 2 3.14 2.60 -43.84
CA SER A 2 1.83 1.95 -43.73
C SER A 2 1.94 0.58 -43.02
N GLU A 3 0.85 0.04 -42.50
CA GLU A 3 0.80 -1.31 -41.90
C GLU A 3 1.47 -2.35 -42.80
N LYS A 4 1.16 -2.33 -44.10
CA LYS A 4 1.72 -3.25 -45.09
C LYS A 4 3.25 -3.10 -45.23
N GLU A 5 3.76 -1.87 -45.29
CA GLU A 5 5.19 -1.62 -45.39
C GLU A 5 5.93 -2.08 -44.13
N ASN A 6 5.35 -1.88 -42.91
CA ASN A 6 5.92 -2.35 -41.66
C ASN A 6 5.92 -3.89 -41.57
N LEU A 7 4.87 -4.57 -42.08
CA LEU A 7 4.81 -6.02 -42.12
C LEU A 7 5.88 -6.58 -43.08
N GLU A 8 6.00 -6.03 -44.30
CA GLU A 8 6.99 -6.46 -45.30
C GLU A 8 8.44 -6.23 -44.80
N ALA A 9 8.71 -5.05 -44.23
CA ALA A 9 10.01 -4.72 -43.64
C ALA A 9 10.37 -5.61 -42.45
N GLY A 10 9.38 -5.94 -41.56
CA GLY A 10 9.56 -6.87 -40.46
C GLY A 10 9.86 -8.30 -40.92
N ILE A 11 9.17 -8.79 -41.94
CA ILE A 11 9.44 -10.09 -42.55
C ILE A 11 10.83 -10.13 -43.20
N ALA A 12 11.25 -9.05 -43.84
CA ALA A 12 12.61 -8.93 -44.41
C ALA A 12 13.67 -8.95 -43.30
N ALA A 13 13.39 -8.32 -42.15
CA ALA A 13 14.27 -8.35 -40.96
C ALA A 13 14.41 -9.76 -40.36
N ILE A 14 13.31 -10.56 -40.33
CA ILE A 14 13.37 -11.98 -39.93
C ILE A 14 14.29 -12.77 -40.89
N LYS A 15 14.09 -12.59 -42.19
CA LYS A 15 14.89 -13.28 -43.21
C LYS A 15 16.38 -12.94 -43.11
N SER A 16 16.72 -11.76 -42.65
CA SER A 16 18.11 -11.35 -42.42
C SER A 16 18.65 -11.69 -41.01
N GLY A 17 17.89 -12.38 -40.18
CA GLY A 17 18.28 -12.77 -38.83
C GLY A 17 18.19 -11.65 -37.79
N ASN A 18 17.69 -10.47 -38.16
CA ASN A 18 17.58 -9.33 -37.27
C ASN A 18 16.26 -9.34 -36.51
N MET A 19 16.13 -10.23 -35.51
CA MET A 19 14.95 -10.41 -34.70
C MET A 19 14.52 -9.16 -33.90
N PRO A 20 15.46 -8.39 -33.29
CA PRO A 20 15.08 -7.16 -32.59
C PRO A 20 14.41 -6.12 -33.49
N ARG A 21 14.92 -5.95 -34.70
CA ARG A 21 14.34 -5.05 -35.70
C ARG A 21 12.97 -5.54 -36.16
N ALA A 22 12.81 -6.85 -36.39
CA ALA A 22 11.53 -7.46 -36.76
C ALA A 22 10.48 -7.21 -35.66
N ALA A 23 10.82 -7.48 -34.40
CA ALA A 23 9.92 -7.25 -33.28
C ALA A 23 9.50 -5.77 -33.16
N SER A 24 10.42 -4.82 -33.35
CA SER A 24 10.11 -3.38 -33.34
C SER A 24 9.12 -2.99 -34.44
N LEU A 25 9.28 -3.52 -35.65
CA LEU A 25 8.39 -3.25 -36.81
C LEU A 25 7.01 -3.86 -36.59
N PHE A 26 6.92 -5.09 -36.11
CA PHE A 26 5.62 -5.73 -35.84
C PHE A 26 4.94 -5.09 -34.59
N ALA A 27 5.67 -4.63 -33.60
CA ALA A 27 5.12 -3.85 -32.51
C ALA A 27 4.47 -2.56 -33.01
N GLN A 28 5.07 -1.91 -34.01
CA GLN A 28 4.46 -0.75 -34.66
C GLN A 28 3.18 -1.10 -35.41
N VAL A 29 3.14 -2.26 -36.10
CA VAL A 29 1.92 -2.77 -36.79
C VAL A 29 0.79 -2.94 -35.79
N VAL A 30 1.00 -3.66 -34.68
CA VAL A 30 -0.06 -3.91 -33.68
C VAL A 30 -0.43 -2.67 -32.88
N LYS A 31 0.47 -1.69 -32.82
CA LYS A 31 0.19 -0.37 -32.25
C LYS A 31 -0.75 0.44 -33.13
N GLU A 32 -0.51 0.46 -34.45
CA GLU A 32 -1.32 1.21 -35.41
C GLU A 32 -2.64 0.48 -35.71
N ASN A 33 -2.64 -0.86 -35.68
CA ASN A 33 -3.80 -1.71 -35.84
C ASN A 33 -3.85 -2.86 -34.83
N PRO A 34 -4.44 -2.62 -33.63
CA PRO A 34 -4.54 -3.63 -32.58
C PRO A 34 -5.36 -4.86 -32.95
N THR A 35 -6.11 -4.82 -34.09
CA THR A 35 -6.88 -5.95 -34.58
C THR A 35 -6.14 -6.72 -35.70
N SER A 36 -4.89 -6.39 -35.97
CA SER A 36 -4.06 -7.11 -36.96
C SER A 36 -3.63 -8.47 -36.40
N GLU A 37 -4.40 -9.53 -36.74
CA GLU A 37 -4.05 -10.91 -36.37
C GLU A 37 -2.64 -11.29 -36.80
N GLN A 38 -2.30 -10.94 -38.07
CA GLN A 38 -0.97 -11.19 -38.62
C GLN A 38 0.14 -10.43 -37.89
N GLY A 39 -0.13 -9.17 -37.50
CA GLY A 39 0.80 -8.35 -36.73
C GLY A 39 1.13 -8.99 -35.37
N TRP A 40 0.12 -9.43 -34.63
CA TRP A 40 0.29 -10.11 -33.36
C TRP A 40 1.02 -11.44 -33.49
N PHE A 41 0.69 -12.24 -34.53
CA PHE A 41 1.35 -13.52 -34.76
C PHE A 41 2.85 -13.34 -35.04
N LEU A 42 3.20 -12.45 -35.97
CA LEU A 42 4.59 -12.18 -36.33
C LEU A 42 5.38 -11.53 -35.19
N LEU A 43 4.74 -10.69 -34.40
CA LEU A 43 5.35 -10.15 -33.17
C LEU A 43 5.69 -11.29 -32.21
N GLY A 44 4.75 -12.19 -31.91
CA GLY A 44 4.97 -13.35 -31.06
C GLY A 44 6.12 -14.26 -31.56
N MET A 45 6.22 -14.45 -32.87
CA MET A 45 7.31 -15.23 -33.46
C MET A 45 8.68 -14.53 -33.43
N SER A 46 8.71 -13.22 -33.15
CA SER A 46 9.92 -12.40 -33.11
C SER A 46 10.32 -12.00 -31.67
N CYS A 47 9.52 -12.37 -30.67
CA CYS A 47 9.79 -12.07 -29.25
C CYS A 47 10.99 -12.85 -28.72
N ALA A 48 11.75 -12.20 -27.82
CA ALA A 48 12.95 -12.77 -27.21
C ALA A 48 12.62 -13.76 -26.08
N THR A 49 11.48 -13.58 -25.36
CA THR A 49 11.09 -14.43 -24.24
C THR A 49 9.87 -15.29 -24.53
N THR A 50 9.75 -16.41 -23.82
CA THR A 50 8.62 -17.34 -23.96
C THR A 50 7.32 -16.67 -23.55
N GLU A 51 7.33 -15.87 -22.50
CA GLU A 51 6.15 -15.17 -21.97
C GLU A 51 5.61 -14.14 -22.96
N GLN A 52 6.49 -13.36 -23.59
CA GLN A 52 6.09 -12.41 -24.64
C GLN A 52 5.49 -13.12 -25.83
N ARG A 53 6.06 -14.26 -26.22
CA ARG A 53 5.55 -15.10 -27.30
C ARG A 53 4.15 -15.62 -26.98
N GLU A 54 3.97 -16.20 -25.81
CA GLU A 54 2.68 -16.73 -25.35
C GLU A 54 1.62 -15.62 -25.34
N TYR A 55 1.94 -14.46 -24.79
CA TYR A 55 1.03 -13.32 -24.80
C TYR A 55 0.57 -12.93 -26.22
N CYS A 56 1.50 -12.74 -27.15
CA CYS A 56 1.14 -12.38 -28.53
C CYS A 56 0.28 -13.46 -29.20
N LEU A 57 0.57 -14.72 -28.96
CA LEU A 57 -0.21 -15.83 -29.51
C LEU A 57 -1.59 -15.95 -28.86
N GLN A 58 -1.73 -15.63 -27.59
CA GLN A 58 -3.04 -15.51 -26.94
C GLN A 58 -3.86 -14.36 -27.54
N ARG A 59 -3.23 -13.22 -27.86
CA ARG A 59 -3.89 -12.13 -28.59
C ARG A 59 -4.37 -12.57 -29.98
N VAL A 60 -3.58 -13.36 -30.68
CA VAL A 60 -4.02 -13.96 -31.94
C VAL A 60 -5.27 -14.81 -31.75
N LEU A 61 -5.32 -15.64 -30.70
CA LEU A 61 -6.47 -16.49 -30.39
C LEU A 61 -7.68 -15.68 -29.89
N ALA A 62 -7.47 -14.55 -29.25
CA ALA A 62 -8.56 -13.63 -28.90
C ALA A 62 -9.21 -12.97 -30.12
N LEU A 63 -8.41 -12.67 -31.17
CA LEU A 63 -8.91 -12.14 -32.43
C LEU A 63 -9.48 -13.24 -33.37
N ASN A 64 -8.85 -14.40 -33.37
CA ASN A 64 -9.23 -15.56 -34.15
C ASN A 64 -9.04 -16.85 -33.34
N PRO A 65 -10.08 -17.31 -32.60
CA PRO A 65 -10.04 -18.55 -31.82
C PRO A 65 -9.65 -19.81 -32.61
N ASN A 66 -9.81 -19.79 -33.94
CA ASN A 66 -9.53 -20.91 -34.80
C ASN A 66 -8.14 -20.87 -35.45
N ASN A 67 -7.28 -19.92 -35.10
CA ASN A 67 -5.92 -19.88 -35.64
C ASN A 67 -5.12 -21.12 -35.19
N SER A 68 -4.94 -22.04 -36.15
CA SER A 68 -4.31 -23.35 -35.89
C SER A 68 -2.83 -23.25 -35.54
N GLU A 69 -2.13 -22.26 -36.09
CA GLU A 69 -0.70 -22.10 -35.86
C GLU A 69 -0.43 -21.50 -34.48
N ALA A 70 -1.21 -20.51 -34.03
CA ALA A 70 -1.13 -19.97 -32.69
C ALA A 70 -1.45 -21.05 -31.61
N ARG A 71 -2.48 -21.87 -31.83
CA ARG A 71 -2.79 -23.02 -30.97
C ARG A 71 -1.65 -24.03 -30.88
N LYS A 72 -1.02 -24.33 -32.01
CA LYS A 72 0.12 -25.25 -32.10
C LYS A 72 1.32 -24.70 -31.29
N GLN A 73 1.62 -23.42 -31.48
CA GLN A 73 2.74 -22.76 -30.80
C GLN A 73 2.55 -22.66 -29.27
N LEU A 74 1.30 -22.56 -28.81
CA LEU A 74 0.94 -22.57 -27.40
C LEU A 74 0.80 -23.99 -26.79
N GLY A 75 1.06 -25.06 -27.58
CA GLY A 75 0.88 -26.44 -27.11
C GLY A 75 -0.59 -26.84 -26.85
N LEU A 76 -1.54 -26.03 -27.26
CA LEU A 76 -2.97 -26.30 -27.12
C LEU A 76 -3.39 -27.37 -28.18
N ILE A 77 -3.65 -28.58 -27.72
CA ILE A 77 -3.89 -29.78 -28.49
C ILE A 77 -5.16 -29.65 -29.35
N LYS A 78 -5.05 -30.16 -30.59
CA LYS A 78 -6.02 -30.39 -31.68
C LYS A 78 -7.50 -30.12 -31.33
N PRO A 79 -8.20 -29.36 -32.22
CA PRO A 79 -9.65 -29.41 -32.27
C PRO A 79 -10.11 -30.83 -32.68
N PRO A 80 -11.27 -31.28 -32.16
CA PRO A 80 -11.86 -32.52 -32.63
C PRO A 80 -12.16 -32.42 -34.15
N PRO A 81 -12.08 -33.53 -34.91
CA PRO A 81 -12.27 -33.49 -36.35
C PRO A 81 -13.67 -33.00 -36.69
N ILE A 82 -13.73 -31.94 -37.49
CA ILE A 82 -14.99 -31.46 -38.09
C ILE A 82 -15.40 -32.45 -39.15
N SER A 83 -16.46 -33.21 -38.89
CA SER A 83 -17.16 -33.98 -39.95
C SER A 83 -17.95 -33.01 -40.84
N PRO A 84 -17.76 -33.07 -42.16
CA PRO A 84 -18.55 -32.27 -43.08
C PRO A 84 -19.86 -33.01 -43.36
N THR A 85 -20.96 -32.61 -42.72
CA THR A 85 -22.35 -32.71 -43.22
C THR A 85 -23.37 -32.48 -42.12
N SER A 86 -24.03 -31.36 -42.10
CA SER A 86 -25.47 -31.30 -41.82
C SER A 86 -26.05 -29.95 -42.29
N LYS A 87 -27.14 -30.06 -42.97
CA LYS A 87 -27.97 -28.97 -43.52
C LYS A 87 -28.58 -28.12 -42.42
N PRO A 88 -29.07 -26.89 -42.75
CA PRO A 88 -29.61 -25.99 -41.71
C PRO A 88 -30.88 -26.55 -41.09
N PHE A 89 -30.92 -26.50 -39.76
CA PHE A 89 -32.05 -26.96 -38.95
C PHE A 89 -33.08 -25.83 -38.83
N VAL A 90 -34.32 -26.13 -39.20
CA VAL A 90 -35.50 -25.30 -38.99
C VAL A 90 -36.17 -25.79 -37.68
N PRO A 91 -36.46 -24.95 -36.69
CA PRO A 91 -37.07 -25.42 -35.46
C PRO A 91 -38.57 -25.68 -35.62
N ALA A 92 -39.02 -26.86 -35.18
CA ALA A 92 -40.45 -27.22 -35.04
C ALA A 92 -40.95 -26.94 -33.64
N PRO A 93 -42.25 -26.69 -33.44
CA PRO A 93 -42.83 -26.17 -32.20
C PRO A 93 -42.89 -27.21 -31.05
N VAL A 94 -42.62 -26.76 -29.84
CA VAL A 94 -42.59 -27.53 -28.61
C VAL A 94 -44.02 -27.77 -28.11
N THR A 95 -44.44 -29.06 -28.03
CA THR A 95 -45.54 -29.50 -27.19
C THR A 95 -45.08 -30.67 -26.33
N ASN A 96 -45.39 -30.57 -25.02
CA ASN A 96 -45.33 -31.59 -23.96
C ASN A 96 -44.13 -31.55 -23.00
N ILE A 97 -44.42 -31.01 -21.84
CA ILE A 97 -43.65 -31.09 -20.59
C ILE A 97 -44.05 -32.42 -19.87
N PRO A 98 -43.14 -33.28 -19.47
CA PRO A 98 -43.37 -34.30 -18.47
C PRO A 98 -43.01 -33.83 -17.04
N LYS A 99 -43.88 -34.24 -16.07
CA LYS A 99 -43.76 -34.05 -14.67
C LYS A 99 -42.50 -34.67 -14.04
N PRO A 100 -42.00 -34.11 -12.93
CA PRO A 100 -40.85 -34.67 -12.23
C PRO A 100 -41.15 -35.97 -11.46
N ALA A 101 -40.18 -36.89 -11.48
CA ALA A 101 -40.21 -38.13 -10.73
C ALA A 101 -39.64 -37.95 -9.29
N PRO A 102 -40.04 -38.81 -8.32
CA PRO A 102 -39.68 -38.66 -6.91
C PRO A 102 -38.23 -39.07 -6.61
N PRO A 103 -37.69 -38.69 -5.42
CA PRO A 103 -36.28 -38.91 -5.08
C PRO A 103 -35.99 -40.39 -4.76
N VAL A 104 -34.80 -40.83 -5.21
CA VAL A 104 -34.25 -42.15 -4.93
C VAL A 104 -33.38 -42.07 -3.68
N GLU A 105 -33.68 -42.92 -2.67
CA GLU A 105 -32.86 -43.13 -1.49
C GLU A 105 -31.52 -43.80 -1.85
N SER A 106 -30.44 -43.25 -1.35
CA SER A 106 -29.11 -43.82 -1.45
C SER A 106 -28.82 -44.67 -0.19
N HIS A 107 -28.63 -45.96 -0.40
CA HIS A 107 -28.12 -46.90 0.62
C HIS A 107 -26.66 -46.58 0.94
N VAL A 108 -26.42 -46.36 2.23
CA VAL A 108 -25.11 -46.44 2.86
C VAL A 108 -24.86 -47.84 3.34
N SER A 109 -23.71 -48.42 3.12
CA SER A 109 -23.21 -49.57 3.82
C SER A 109 -21.75 -49.39 4.27
N PRO A 110 -21.37 -50.00 5.39
CA PRO A 110 -20.41 -49.44 6.34
C PRO A 110 -19.11 -50.26 6.39
N PHE A 111 -18.10 -49.71 7.04
CA PHE A 111 -16.96 -50.35 7.71
C PHE A 111 -15.90 -49.24 7.99
N ILE A 112 -15.36 -49.02 9.14
CA ILE A 112 -14.93 -49.74 10.34
C ILE A 112 -14.78 -48.72 11.48
N GLU A 113 -15.32 -48.93 12.64
CA GLU A 113 -14.80 -49.08 14.01
C GLU A 113 -13.36 -48.55 14.26
N ASP A 114 -12.97 -48.03 15.36
CA ASP A 114 -13.52 -47.70 16.69
C ASP A 114 -12.36 -47.04 17.47
N THR A 115 -12.60 -46.12 18.29
CA THR A 115 -12.23 -46.04 19.70
C THR A 115 -12.58 -44.67 20.28
N ARG A 116 -13.67 -44.71 21.05
CA ARG A 116 -14.01 -43.67 22.03
C ARG A 116 -13.34 -44.01 23.34
N GLU A 117 -12.74 -43.03 23.98
CA GLU A 117 -12.72 -42.99 25.43
C GLU A 117 -13.35 -41.69 25.93
N SER A 118 -14.40 -41.91 26.70
CA SER A 118 -15.22 -40.93 27.42
C SER A 118 -14.53 -40.49 28.71
N PHE A 119 -14.66 -39.23 29.09
CA PHE A 119 -14.77 -38.86 30.51
C PHE A 119 -15.86 -37.82 30.67
N GLN A 120 -16.73 -38.17 31.68
CA GLN A 120 -17.98 -37.50 32.05
C GLN A 120 -17.74 -36.20 32.85
N ASP A 121 -18.79 -35.39 32.76
CA ASP A 121 -19.16 -34.29 33.66
C ASP A 121 -19.08 -34.63 35.13
N ASP A 122 -18.70 -33.62 35.92
CA ASP A 122 -19.35 -33.37 37.22
C ASP A 122 -19.12 -31.89 37.64
N ASN A 123 -20.22 -31.16 37.62
CA ASN A 123 -20.40 -29.89 38.36
C ASN A 123 -20.89 -30.20 39.78
N PRO A 124 -20.60 -29.48 40.83
CA PRO A 124 -21.67 -28.63 41.34
C PRO A 124 -21.28 -27.21 41.85
N VAL A 125 -22.24 -26.33 41.65
CA VAL A 125 -22.57 -25.08 42.31
C VAL A 125 -22.37 -25.14 43.84
N PHE A 126 -21.83 -24.05 44.48
CA PHE A 126 -22.39 -23.38 45.65
C PHE A 126 -21.70 -22.05 46.02
N LEU A 127 -22.52 -21.07 46.20
CA LEU A 127 -22.60 -19.79 46.89
C LEU A 127 -21.59 -19.43 48.01
N SER A 128 -21.15 -18.16 47.94
CA SER A 128 -20.93 -17.13 49.00
C SER A 128 -20.47 -17.55 50.39
N ASP A 129 -19.43 -16.92 50.91
CA ASP A 129 -19.49 -15.91 51.97
C ASP A 129 -18.10 -15.32 52.39
N GLU A 130 -18.14 -14.07 52.78
CA GLU A 130 -17.06 -13.31 53.38
C GLU A 130 -16.48 -13.91 54.70
N LYS A 131 -15.21 -13.82 54.90
CA LYS A 131 -14.52 -13.17 56.06
C LYS A 131 -13.15 -13.76 56.41
N SER A 132 -12.26 -12.80 56.68
CA SER A 132 -11.15 -12.83 57.66
C SER A 132 -9.83 -13.54 57.28
N VAL A 133 -8.81 -12.67 57.19
CA VAL A 133 -7.36 -12.93 57.29
C VAL A 133 -7.02 -13.61 58.60
N PRO A 134 -6.09 -14.57 58.63
CA PRO A 134 -4.91 -14.44 59.45
C PRO A 134 -3.59 -14.72 58.72
N GLN A 135 -2.55 -14.05 59.23
CA GLN A 135 -1.16 -14.03 58.79
C GLN A 135 -0.47 -15.40 58.91
N GLY A 136 0.50 -15.57 57.96
CA GLY A 136 1.77 -16.23 58.27
C GLY A 136 1.87 -17.70 57.96
N VAL A 137 2.43 -18.05 56.79
CA VAL A 137 3.31 -19.21 56.60
C VAL A 137 4.31 -18.86 55.50
N GLU A 138 5.58 -19.17 55.76
CA GLU A 138 6.75 -18.94 54.88
C GLU A 138 6.57 -19.52 53.48
N ALA A 139 6.82 -18.70 52.49
CA ALA A 139 6.86 -19.10 51.08
C ALA A 139 8.20 -19.78 50.75
N GLU A 140 8.14 -21.05 50.53
CA GLU A 140 9.19 -21.86 49.92
C GLU A 140 9.55 -21.30 48.52
N LYS A 141 10.76 -20.81 48.32
CA LYS A 141 11.28 -20.31 47.06
C LYS A 141 11.31 -21.40 46.02
N ARG A 142 10.28 -21.50 45.15
CA ARG A 142 10.37 -22.26 43.88
C ARG A 142 11.23 -21.49 42.93
N LYS A 143 12.38 -22.03 42.55
CA LYS A 143 13.25 -21.52 41.48
C LYS A 143 12.46 -21.50 40.16
N PRO A 144 12.49 -20.38 39.39
CA PRO A 144 11.82 -20.34 38.10
C PRO A 144 12.46 -21.36 37.16
N LYS A 145 11.64 -22.18 36.51
CA LYS A 145 12.08 -23.01 35.39
C LYS A 145 12.53 -22.14 34.24
N LYS A 146 13.82 -22.20 33.90
CA LYS A 146 14.39 -21.52 32.73
C LYS A 146 13.64 -22.04 31.48
N GLN A 147 12.94 -21.13 30.80
CA GLN A 147 12.32 -21.42 29.52
C GLN A 147 13.42 -21.46 28.45
N LYS A 148 13.57 -22.59 27.79
CA LYS A 148 14.58 -22.76 26.75
C LYS A 148 14.06 -22.18 25.44
N LEU A 149 14.74 -21.19 24.91
CA LEU A 149 14.40 -20.52 23.66
C LEU A 149 14.89 -21.34 22.45
N ASN A 150 14.04 -21.51 21.45
CA ASN A 150 14.40 -22.23 20.22
C ASN A 150 15.07 -21.27 19.24
N LEU A 151 16.38 -21.34 19.11
CA LEU A 151 17.19 -20.44 18.27
C LEU A 151 16.70 -20.34 16.80
N PRO A 152 16.19 -21.41 16.15
CA PRO A 152 15.62 -21.29 14.82
C PRO A 152 14.41 -20.35 14.72
N LEU A 153 13.61 -20.23 15.79
CA LEU A 153 12.46 -19.34 15.84
C LEU A 153 12.90 -17.86 15.97
N LEU A 154 13.96 -17.63 16.74
CA LEU A 154 14.52 -16.29 16.92
C LEU A 154 15.06 -15.73 15.59
N PHE A 155 15.76 -16.56 14.81
CA PHE A 155 16.31 -16.14 13.53
C PHE A 155 15.23 -15.99 12.45
N ALA A 156 14.13 -16.71 12.54
CA ALA A 156 12.97 -16.47 11.68
C ALA A 156 12.30 -15.13 11.98
N VAL A 157 12.24 -14.72 13.26
CA VAL A 157 11.58 -13.47 13.68
C VAL A 157 12.49 -12.25 13.53
N VAL A 158 13.80 -12.40 13.77
CA VAL A 158 14.79 -11.30 13.65
C VAL A 158 15.38 -11.24 12.24
N GLY A 159 15.53 -12.38 11.55
CA GLY A 159 16.05 -12.45 10.18
C GLY A 159 15.07 -11.89 9.14
N ILE A 160 13.76 -12.05 9.33
CA ILE A 160 12.76 -11.57 8.36
C ILE A 160 12.78 -10.04 8.19
N PRO A 161 12.81 -9.19 9.22
CA PRO A 161 13.00 -7.75 9.03
C PRO A 161 14.38 -7.40 8.47
N ILE A 162 15.44 -8.16 8.83
CA ILE A 162 16.80 -7.94 8.32
C ILE A 162 16.90 -8.42 6.86
N PHE A 163 16.19 -9.49 6.48
CA PHE A 163 16.11 -9.94 5.09
C PHE A 163 15.33 -8.95 4.19
N LEU A 164 14.32 -8.29 4.71
CA LEU A 164 13.62 -7.20 4.00
C LEU A 164 14.50 -5.96 3.81
N ILE A 165 15.55 -5.79 4.63
CA ILE A 165 16.45 -4.64 4.60
C ILE A 165 17.78 -4.95 3.95
N CYS A 166 18.23 -6.22 3.92
CA CYS A 166 19.61 -6.63 3.62
C CYS A 166 19.72 -7.76 2.60
N GLY A 167 19.03 -7.67 1.47
CA GLY A 167 19.20 -8.63 0.36
C GLY A 167 20.26 -8.19 -0.66
N VAL A 168 21.34 -8.84 -0.66
CA VAL A 168 22.27 -9.37 -1.67
C VAL A 168 22.96 -8.41 -2.65
N GLY A 169 24.26 -8.54 -2.68
CA GLY A 169 25.07 -8.29 -3.87
C GLY A 169 26.21 -9.29 -3.96
N ILE A 170 26.46 -9.92 -5.06
CA ILE A 170 27.76 -10.13 -5.69
C ILE A 170 27.64 -11.10 -6.85
N ALA A 171 28.21 -10.68 -7.90
CA ALA A 171 28.88 -11.34 -9.00
C ALA A 171 28.20 -11.14 -10.35
N TYR A 172 28.73 -10.20 -11.10
CA TYR A 172 29.27 -10.54 -12.40
C TYR A 172 30.20 -9.42 -12.90
N PHE A 173 31.49 -9.63 -12.79
CA PHE A 173 32.52 -8.94 -13.54
C PHE A 173 33.01 -9.91 -14.62
N LEU A 174 32.96 -9.52 -15.88
CA LEU A 174 33.93 -9.80 -16.95
C LEU A 174 33.25 -9.75 -18.33
N ILE A 175 33.93 -9.10 -19.25
CA ILE A 175 33.83 -9.10 -20.71
C ILE A 175 33.13 -7.83 -21.24
N THR A 176 33.89 -6.86 -21.63
CA THR A 176 34.56 -6.50 -22.84
C THR A 176 35.04 -5.05 -22.84
N GLY A 177 36.17 -4.82 -23.37
CA GLY A 177 37.00 -3.61 -23.35
C GLY A 177 36.60 -2.53 -24.38
N PRO A 178 37.47 -1.50 -24.56
CA PRO A 178 37.10 -0.11 -24.85
C PRO A 178 37.16 0.26 -26.33
N THR A 179 36.33 1.27 -26.71
CA THR A 179 36.63 2.06 -27.93
C THR A 179 36.47 3.55 -27.65
N ALA A 180 37.36 4.30 -28.28
CA ALA A 180 37.78 5.66 -28.07
C ALA A 180 36.79 6.75 -28.59
N PRO A 181 37.05 8.06 -28.31
CA PRO A 181 36.08 9.13 -28.35
C PRO A 181 36.00 9.83 -29.71
N LEU A 182 34.85 10.36 -30.04
CA LEU A 182 34.66 11.33 -31.12
C LEU A 182 34.28 12.70 -30.56
N THR A 183 35.04 13.70 -30.99
CA THR A 183 34.96 15.12 -30.67
C THR A 183 33.75 15.82 -31.28
N SER A 184 33.13 16.72 -30.53
CA SER A 184 32.11 17.66 -31.01
C SER A 184 32.70 18.99 -31.45
N PRO A 185 32.09 19.74 -32.39
CA PRO A 185 32.45 21.12 -32.69
C PRO A 185 31.56 22.13 -31.97
N ASP A 186 32.20 23.21 -31.56
CA ASP A 186 31.67 24.40 -30.90
C ASP A 186 30.65 25.17 -31.75
N VAL A 187 29.61 25.72 -31.11
CA VAL A 187 28.77 26.79 -31.63
C VAL A 187 28.57 27.83 -30.53
N PRO A 188 28.65 29.16 -30.85
CA PRO A 188 28.81 30.22 -29.84
C PRO A 188 27.47 30.68 -29.23
N VAL A 189 27.58 31.02 -27.95
CA VAL A 189 26.53 31.60 -27.10
C VAL A 189 26.36 33.09 -27.43
N LEU A 190 25.13 33.52 -27.70
CA LEU A 190 24.70 34.93 -27.68
C LEU A 190 23.74 35.13 -26.49
N ILE A 191 24.18 35.98 -25.56
CA ILE A 191 23.38 36.49 -24.44
C ILE A 191 22.68 37.76 -24.86
N PRO A 192 21.38 37.93 -24.57
CA PRO A 192 20.82 39.26 -24.33
C PRO A 192 20.30 39.41 -22.92
N SER A 193 20.91 40.37 -22.23
CA SER A 193 20.43 40.93 -20.97
C SER A 193 19.29 41.90 -21.24
N ALA A 194 18.14 41.73 -20.55
CA ALA A 194 17.24 42.84 -20.22
C ALA A 194 16.26 42.44 -19.11
N SER A 195 16.42 43.05 -17.95
CA SER A 195 15.41 43.09 -16.90
C SER A 195 14.27 44.02 -17.29
N PRO A 196 13.00 43.66 -17.01
CA PRO A 196 11.95 44.65 -16.85
C PRO A 196 11.56 44.81 -15.38
N THR A 197 11.60 46.06 -14.99
CA THR A 197 11.06 46.65 -13.76
C THR A 197 9.55 46.42 -13.65
N SER A 198 9.09 45.81 -12.60
CA SER A 198 7.66 45.62 -12.32
C SER A 198 7.10 46.85 -11.60
N THR A 199 6.14 47.51 -12.21
CA THR A 199 5.26 48.51 -11.61
C THR A 199 4.03 47.79 -10.98
N PRO A 200 3.57 48.09 -9.76
CA PRO A 200 2.41 47.47 -9.17
C PRO A 200 1.11 47.91 -9.82
N LEU A 201 0.35 46.97 -10.33
CA LEU A 201 -1.01 47.18 -10.81
C LEU A 201 -1.98 47.19 -9.62
N ALA A 202 -2.76 48.21 -9.47
CA ALA A 202 -3.80 48.33 -8.46
C ALA A 202 -4.94 47.29 -8.76
N ILE A 203 -5.21 46.41 -7.81
CA ILE A 203 -6.34 45.49 -7.87
C ILE A 203 -7.60 46.26 -7.53
N ALA A 204 -8.48 46.44 -8.51
CA ALA A 204 -9.84 46.90 -8.31
C ALA A 204 -10.67 45.75 -7.72
N THR A 205 -11.12 45.88 -6.48
CA THR A 205 -12.04 44.98 -5.79
C THR A 205 -13.42 45.09 -6.45
N ALA A 206 -13.72 44.21 -7.39
CA ALA A 206 -15.09 44.03 -7.85
C ALA A 206 -15.80 43.05 -6.90
N THR A 207 -16.66 43.54 -6.04
CA THR A 207 -17.57 42.75 -5.21
C THR A 207 -18.64 42.18 -6.14
N SER A 208 -18.42 40.98 -6.66
CA SER A 208 -19.45 40.18 -7.31
C SER A 208 -20.29 39.53 -6.22
N THR A 209 -21.49 40.05 -6.01
CA THR A 209 -22.55 39.35 -5.30
C THR A 209 -22.94 38.12 -6.13
N LEU A 210 -22.36 36.98 -5.84
CA LEU A 210 -22.83 35.68 -6.34
C LEU A 210 -24.23 35.46 -5.75
N ALA A 211 -25.24 35.40 -6.61
CA ALA A 211 -26.53 34.83 -6.25
C ALA A 211 -26.34 33.37 -5.79
N PRO A 212 -27.05 32.89 -4.77
CA PRO A 212 -26.95 31.51 -4.35
C PRO A 212 -27.28 30.60 -5.53
N PRO A 213 -26.53 29.50 -5.75
CA PRO A 213 -26.81 28.54 -6.80
C PRO A 213 -28.20 27.91 -6.52
N THR A 214 -29.17 28.22 -7.35
CA THR A 214 -30.47 27.58 -7.33
C THR A 214 -30.40 26.31 -8.14
N GLY A 215 -30.13 25.19 -7.47
CA GLY A 215 -30.19 23.84 -8.01
C GLY A 215 -29.29 22.89 -7.24
N ILE A 216 -29.84 22.27 -6.20
CA ILE A 216 -29.28 21.04 -5.63
C ILE A 216 -29.34 20.02 -6.76
N PRO A 217 -28.21 19.36 -7.14
CA PRO A 217 -28.22 18.23 -8.06
C PRO A 217 -29.24 17.23 -7.55
N SER A 218 -30.21 16.86 -8.39
CA SER A 218 -31.19 15.85 -8.00
C SER A 218 -30.44 14.53 -7.83
N PRO A 219 -30.63 13.80 -6.72
CA PRO A 219 -30.07 12.46 -6.59
C PRO A 219 -30.45 11.62 -7.82
N LEU A 220 -29.57 10.68 -8.19
CA LEU A 220 -29.81 9.77 -9.31
C LEU A 220 -31.25 9.27 -9.29
N PRO A 221 -31.98 9.33 -10.43
CA PRO A 221 -33.34 8.80 -10.51
C PRO A 221 -33.29 7.31 -10.21
N THR A 222 -33.72 6.93 -9.01
CA THR A 222 -33.73 5.56 -8.53
C THR A 222 -34.94 4.82 -9.07
N VAL A 223 -34.73 3.71 -9.73
CA VAL A 223 -35.77 2.74 -10.05
C VAL A 223 -36.29 2.14 -8.73
N ALA A 224 -37.61 1.93 -8.62
CA ALA A 224 -38.19 1.38 -7.39
C ALA A 224 -37.73 -0.05 -7.14
N TYR A 225 -36.94 -0.24 -6.10
CA TYR A 225 -36.48 -1.54 -5.59
C TYR A 225 -36.51 -1.49 -4.05
N THR A 226 -36.38 -2.65 -3.42
CA THR A 226 -36.30 -2.76 -1.95
C THR A 226 -34.98 -3.44 -1.60
N PRO A 227 -34.05 -2.74 -0.94
CA PRO A 227 -32.83 -3.35 -0.47
C PRO A 227 -33.15 -4.37 0.62
N ARG A 228 -32.36 -5.44 0.72
CA ARG A 228 -32.52 -6.47 1.75
C ARG A 228 -31.17 -6.89 2.30
N PHE A 229 -31.18 -7.31 3.56
CA PHE A 229 -30.01 -7.89 4.21
C PHE A 229 -30.08 -9.41 4.17
N GLU A 230 -28.98 -10.05 3.81
CA GLU A 230 -28.79 -11.50 3.86
C GLU A 230 -27.74 -11.79 4.91
N ASP A 231 -28.13 -12.42 6.03
CA ASP A 231 -27.22 -12.83 7.08
C ASP A 231 -26.22 -13.86 6.54
N ALA A 232 -24.95 -13.70 6.89
CA ALA A 232 -23.86 -14.63 6.53
C ALA A 232 -22.86 -14.74 7.69
N SER A 233 -22.19 -15.88 7.79
CA SER A 233 -21.02 -15.99 8.68
C SER A 233 -19.89 -15.09 8.15
N CYS A 234 -19.13 -14.51 9.08
CA CYS A 234 -17.96 -13.71 8.70
C CYS A 234 -16.95 -14.59 7.94
N SER A 235 -16.46 -14.10 6.81
CA SER A 235 -15.49 -14.78 5.95
C SER A 235 -14.04 -14.34 6.26
N PHE A 236 -13.80 -13.84 7.46
CA PHE A 236 -12.51 -13.43 8.01
C PHE A 236 -12.45 -13.84 9.49
N ASP A 237 -11.25 -13.89 10.04
CA ASP A 237 -11.04 -14.15 11.47
C ASP A 237 -11.56 -12.98 12.29
N THR A 238 -12.60 -13.19 13.06
CA THR A 238 -13.17 -12.14 13.93
C THR A 238 -12.23 -11.86 15.10
N PRO A 239 -12.02 -10.59 15.46
CA PRO A 239 -11.18 -10.23 16.61
C PRO A 239 -11.70 -10.87 17.90
N LYS A 240 -10.77 -11.35 18.72
CA LYS A 240 -11.14 -12.09 19.94
C LYS A 240 -11.95 -11.22 20.90
N GLY A 241 -13.16 -11.67 21.21
CA GLY A 241 -14.05 -10.99 22.15
C GLY A 241 -14.92 -9.89 21.53
N ALA A 242 -14.79 -9.63 20.24
CA ALA A 242 -15.67 -8.71 19.52
C ALA A 242 -17.00 -9.41 19.19
N ASP A 243 -18.11 -8.69 19.36
CA ASP A 243 -19.43 -9.07 18.86
C ASP A 243 -19.60 -8.52 17.45
N VAL A 244 -19.55 -9.40 16.43
CA VAL A 244 -19.53 -9.01 15.02
C VAL A 244 -20.66 -9.69 14.27
N LYS A 245 -21.52 -8.91 13.64
CA LYS A 245 -22.53 -9.39 12.71
C LYS A 245 -22.09 -9.16 11.27
N CYS A 246 -22.07 -10.21 10.44
CA CYS A 246 -21.73 -10.16 9.03
C CYS A 246 -22.93 -10.50 8.14
N GLY A 247 -22.88 -10.02 6.91
CA GLY A 247 -23.89 -10.32 5.90
C GLY A 247 -23.66 -9.53 4.61
N TYR A 248 -24.69 -9.59 3.76
CA TYR A 248 -24.69 -8.87 2.49
C TYR A 248 -25.93 -7.99 2.36
N VAL A 249 -25.73 -6.77 1.89
CA VAL A 249 -26.84 -5.91 1.46
C VAL A 249 -26.99 -6.02 -0.05
N ILE A 250 -28.18 -6.36 -0.51
CA ILE A 250 -28.49 -6.55 -1.93
C ILE A 250 -29.05 -5.26 -2.49
N VAL A 251 -28.38 -4.73 -3.51
CA VAL A 251 -28.73 -3.47 -4.19
C VAL A 251 -28.66 -3.65 -5.72
N PRO A 252 -29.33 -2.80 -6.53
CA PRO A 252 -29.16 -2.85 -7.98
C PRO A 252 -27.73 -2.45 -8.37
N GLU A 253 -27.17 -3.08 -9.40
CA GLU A 253 -25.92 -2.63 -10.00
C GLU A 253 -26.11 -1.28 -10.66
N ASP A 254 -26.99 -1.19 -11.63
CA ASP A 254 -27.41 0.08 -12.25
C ASP A 254 -28.60 0.67 -11.52
N ARG A 255 -28.40 1.83 -10.91
CA ARG A 255 -29.46 2.52 -10.15
C ARG A 255 -30.41 3.32 -11.03
N THR A 256 -30.13 3.44 -12.31
CA THR A 256 -30.93 4.16 -13.31
C THR A 256 -31.64 3.22 -14.30
N GLY A 257 -31.19 1.99 -14.38
CA GLY A 257 -31.62 0.97 -15.36
C GLY A 257 -32.50 -0.13 -14.77
N ASP A 258 -32.21 -1.39 -15.13
CA ASP A 258 -32.97 -2.55 -14.69
C ASP A 258 -32.62 -2.96 -13.24
N PRO A 259 -33.57 -2.82 -12.29
CA PRO A 259 -33.32 -3.16 -10.88
C PRO A 259 -33.21 -4.67 -10.63
N SER A 260 -33.50 -5.51 -11.60
CA SER A 260 -33.39 -6.97 -11.46
C SER A 260 -31.94 -7.47 -11.45
N HIS A 261 -31.00 -6.72 -12.06
CA HIS A 261 -29.59 -7.01 -11.98
C HIS A 261 -29.02 -6.42 -10.68
N THR A 262 -28.78 -7.28 -9.72
CA THR A 262 -28.36 -6.89 -8.36
C THR A 262 -26.94 -7.33 -8.05
N ILE A 263 -26.30 -6.55 -7.19
CA ILE A 263 -25.00 -6.85 -6.59
C ILE A 263 -25.13 -7.06 -5.09
N ARG A 264 -24.12 -7.64 -4.46
CA ARG A 264 -24.08 -7.93 -3.04
C ARG A 264 -22.96 -7.16 -2.36
N LEU A 265 -23.28 -6.31 -1.42
CA LEU A 265 -22.31 -5.52 -0.65
C LEU A 265 -22.02 -6.24 0.66
N ALA A 266 -20.79 -6.65 0.86
CA ALA A 266 -20.34 -7.29 2.10
C ALA A 266 -20.30 -6.25 3.23
N VAL A 267 -20.96 -6.56 4.35
CA VAL A 267 -21.08 -5.66 5.51
C VAL A 267 -20.67 -6.40 6.77
N ALA A 268 -19.94 -5.70 7.65
CA ALA A 268 -19.69 -6.13 9.02
C ALA A 268 -20.10 -5.02 10.00
N VAL A 269 -20.84 -5.39 11.03
CA VAL A 269 -21.23 -4.53 12.15
C VAL A 269 -20.52 -5.04 13.39
N PHE A 270 -19.64 -4.24 13.94
CA PHE A 270 -19.00 -4.46 15.23
C PHE A 270 -19.86 -3.76 16.28
N HIS A 271 -20.48 -4.56 17.16
CA HIS A 271 -21.40 -4.02 18.15
C HIS A 271 -20.67 -3.34 19.31
N SER A 272 -21.25 -2.26 19.79
CA SER A 272 -20.78 -1.53 20.98
C SER A 272 -20.75 -2.43 22.21
N THR A 273 -19.76 -2.21 23.06
CA THR A 273 -19.68 -2.82 24.40
C THR A 273 -20.59 -2.16 25.43
N SER A 274 -21.23 -1.02 25.08
CA SER A 274 -22.17 -0.29 25.94
C SER A 274 -23.50 -1.02 26.06
N SER A 275 -24.09 -1.03 27.26
CA SER A 275 -25.46 -1.51 27.47
C SER A 275 -26.53 -0.55 26.92
N SER A 276 -26.14 0.67 26.54
CA SER A 276 -27.01 1.70 25.97
C SER A 276 -26.23 2.52 24.94
N PRO A 277 -25.95 1.90 23.76
CA PRO A 277 -25.16 2.57 22.73
C PRO A 277 -25.91 3.77 22.15
N ALA A 278 -25.14 4.71 21.56
CA ALA A 278 -25.70 5.79 20.77
C ALA A 278 -26.48 5.23 19.57
N SER A 279 -27.45 5.98 19.08
CA SER A 279 -28.31 5.55 17.97
C SER A 279 -27.68 5.72 16.60
N ASP A 280 -26.58 6.42 16.53
CA ASP A 280 -25.78 6.80 15.37
C ASP A 280 -24.45 6.03 15.39
N PRO A 281 -24.30 5.00 14.55
CA PRO A 281 -23.07 4.23 14.45
C PRO A 281 -22.01 5.03 13.70
N VAL A 282 -20.73 4.67 13.89
CA VAL A 282 -19.67 5.07 12.98
C VAL A 282 -19.78 4.25 11.69
N MET A 283 -19.83 4.91 10.54
CA MET A 283 -19.77 4.29 9.22
C MET A 283 -18.40 4.56 8.58
N PHE A 284 -17.57 3.55 8.52
CA PHE A 284 -16.22 3.67 7.96
C PHE A 284 -16.21 3.55 6.44
N LEU A 285 -15.57 4.52 5.78
CA LEU A 285 -15.46 4.64 4.33
C LEU A 285 -13.98 4.57 3.93
N GLN A 286 -13.59 3.43 3.39
CA GLN A 286 -12.21 3.17 2.99
C GLN A 286 -11.85 3.92 1.70
N GLY A 287 -10.55 4.21 1.57
CA GLY A 287 -9.97 4.92 0.44
C GLY A 287 -9.63 4.06 -0.77
N GLY A 288 -8.63 4.50 -1.48
CA GLY A 288 -8.15 3.91 -2.72
C GLY A 288 -8.34 4.88 -3.90
N PRO A 289 -9.52 4.91 -4.61
CA PRO A 289 -10.68 4.01 -4.53
C PRO A 289 -10.32 2.55 -4.81
N GLY A 290 -11.15 1.63 -4.32
CA GLY A 290 -10.98 0.21 -4.63
C GLY A 290 -10.39 -0.66 -3.50
N ALA A 291 -9.98 -0.07 -2.38
CA ALA A 291 -9.47 -0.85 -1.25
C ALA A 291 -10.60 -1.55 -0.47
N GLU A 292 -10.30 -2.74 0.06
CA GLU A 292 -11.26 -3.48 0.91
C GLU A 292 -11.33 -2.86 2.30
N ALA A 293 -12.53 -2.79 2.87
CA ALA A 293 -12.79 -2.19 4.17
C ALA A 293 -13.01 -3.24 5.27
N VAL A 294 -13.75 -4.31 4.95
CA VAL A 294 -14.22 -5.29 5.94
C VAL A 294 -13.05 -6.04 6.58
N LYS A 295 -12.16 -6.62 5.78
CA LYS A 295 -10.99 -7.33 6.32
C LYS A 295 -9.98 -6.39 6.95
N LEU A 296 -9.79 -5.20 6.37
CA LEU A 296 -8.94 -4.16 6.96
C LEU A 296 -9.42 -3.83 8.37
N SER A 297 -10.72 -3.54 8.55
CA SER A 297 -11.28 -3.20 9.86
C SER A 297 -11.09 -4.32 10.87
N ALA A 298 -11.25 -5.58 10.46
CA ALA A 298 -11.00 -6.73 11.34
C ALA A 298 -9.52 -6.87 11.72
N GLY A 299 -8.61 -6.71 10.76
CA GLY A 299 -7.16 -6.80 11.00
C GLY A 299 -6.59 -5.62 11.79
N ALA A 300 -7.22 -4.45 11.65
CA ALA A 300 -6.86 -3.20 12.32
C ALA A 300 -7.73 -2.91 13.56
N TYR A 301 -8.40 -3.92 14.10
CA TYR A 301 -9.44 -3.79 15.11
C TYR A 301 -9.05 -2.91 16.29
N ASP A 302 -7.87 -3.14 16.88
CA ASP A 302 -7.47 -2.49 18.13
C ASP A 302 -7.30 -0.97 17.99
N TYR A 303 -6.90 -0.49 16.80
CA TYR A 303 -6.64 0.94 16.59
C TYR A 303 -7.66 1.64 15.68
N LEU A 304 -8.41 0.92 14.83
CA LEU A 304 -9.38 1.51 13.91
C LEU A 304 -10.83 1.37 14.40
N VAL A 305 -11.17 0.27 15.06
CA VAL A 305 -12.55 -0.08 15.41
C VAL A 305 -12.81 0.08 16.90
N ALA A 306 -11.99 -0.55 17.74
CA ALA A 306 -12.18 -0.61 19.19
C ALA A 306 -12.32 0.76 19.88
N PRO A 307 -11.63 1.85 19.44
CA PRO A 307 -11.79 3.18 20.04
C PRO A 307 -13.23 3.70 20.05
N PHE A 308 -14.06 3.30 19.12
CA PHE A 308 -15.44 3.74 18.98
C PHE A 308 -16.47 2.86 19.70
N LEU A 309 -16.12 1.59 20.02
CA LEU A 309 -17.06 0.62 20.55
C LEU A 309 -17.47 0.85 22.01
N SER A 310 -16.86 1.82 22.69
CA SER A 310 -17.25 2.15 24.07
C SER A 310 -18.66 2.71 24.18
N ASP A 311 -19.20 3.31 23.14
CA ASP A 311 -20.48 4.00 23.16
C ASP A 311 -21.37 3.84 21.91
N ARG A 312 -20.82 3.35 20.77
CA ARG A 312 -21.58 3.19 19.52
C ARG A 312 -21.12 2.02 18.69
N ASP A 313 -21.98 1.52 17.81
CA ASP A 313 -21.64 0.48 16.85
C ASP A 313 -20.68 1.04 15.79
N PHE A 314 -19.85 0.16 15.23
CA PHE A 314 -18.97 0.49 14.10
C PHE A 314 -19.35 -0.37 12.89
N ILE A 315 -19.73 0.28 11.80
CA ILE A 315 -20.15 -0.36 10.55
C ILE A 315 -19.05 -0.16 9.52
N THR A 316 -18.65 -1.25 8.88
CA THR A 316 -17.80 -1.23 7.71
C THR A 316 -18.44 -2.06 6.61
N TYR A 317 -18.27 -1.63 5.37
CA TYR A 317 -18.71 -2.39 4.21
C TYR A 317 -17.72 -2.28 3.08
N ASP A 318 -17.55 -3.35 2.34
CA ASP A 318 -16.81 -3.30 1.10
C ASP A 318 -17.69 -2.60 0.04
N GLN A 319 -17.19 -1.48 -0.46
CA GLN A 319 -17.87 -0.71 -1.50
C GLN A 319 -18.15 -1.60 -2.72
N ARG A 320 -19.13 -1.21 -3.56
CA ARG A 320 -19.39 -1.95 -4.81
C ARG A 320 -18.09 -2.18 -5.59
N GLY A 321 -17.86 -3.39 -6.00
CA GLY A 321 -16.66 -3.75 -6.76
C GLY A 321 -15.39 -3.98 -5.95
N THR A 322 -15.46 -4.01 -4.61
CA THR A 322 -14.28 -4.22 -3.76
C THR A 322 -14.39 -5.44 -2.84
N GLY A 323 -13.26 -5.90 -2.35
CA GLY A 323 -13.13 -6.84 -1.25
C GLY A 323 -13.98 -8.10 -1.37
N LEU A 324 -14.87 -8.26 -0.41
CA LEU A 324 -15.83 -9.37 -0.30
C LEU A 324 -17.18 -9.09 -0.99
N SER A 325 -17.38 -7.86 -1.50
CA SER A 325 -18.58 -7.53 -2.30
C SER A 325 -18.57 -8.26 -3.64
N GLU A 326 -19.76 -8.62 -4.12
CA GLU A 326 -19.94 -9.42 -5.32
C GLU A 326 -20.76 -8.62 -6.38
N PRO A 327 -20.16 -8.38 -7.57
CA PRO A 327 -18.82 -8.79 -7.99
C PRO A 327 -17.73 -7.88 -7.39
N ALA A 328 -16.55 -8.44 -7.11
CA ALA A 328 -15.33 -7.67 -6.90
C ALA A 328 -14.64 -7.44 -8.25
N LEU A 329 -14.34 -6.19 -8.58
CA LEU A 329 -13.77 -5.81 -9.89
C LEU A 329 -12.24 -6.04 -9.91
N LYS A 330 -11.84 -7.29 -9.72
CA LYS A 330 -10.44 -7.73 -9.68
C LYS A 330 -9.88 -7.83 -11.09
N CYS A 331 -8.75 -7.20 -11.32
CA CYS A 331 -7.98 -7.25 -12.56
C CYS A 331 -6.58 -7.79 -12.26
N GLU A 332 -6.48 -9.09 -12.00
CA GLU A 332 -5.23 -9.73 -11.57
C GLU A 332 -4.04 -9.47 -12.51
N GLU A 333 -4.30 -9.44 -13.84
CA GLU A 333 -3.25 -9.14 -14.82
C GLU A 333 -2.70 -7.72 -14.64
N LEU A 334 -3.57 -6.75 -14.35
CA LEU A 334 -3.16 -5.37 -14.13
C LEU A 334 -2.36 -5.23 -12.83
N SER A 335 -2.78 -5.90 -11.76
CA SER A 335 -2.04 -5.93 -10.50
C SER A 335 -0.65 -6.55 -10.66
N LYS A 336 -0.53 -7.66 -11.40
CA LYS A 336 0.76 -8.28 -11.71
C LYS A 336 1.68 -7.36 -12.50
N ILE A 337 1.15 -6.69 -13.52
CA ILE A 337 1.91 -5.73 -14.33
C ILE A 337 2.39 -4.57 -13.47
N TYR A 338 1.54 -4.06 -12.60
CA TYR A 338 1.92 -3.00 -11.69
C TYR A 338 3.07 -3.42 -10.75
N THR A 339 2.98 -4.61 -10.16
CA THR A 339 4.06 -5.17 -9.34
C THR A 339 5.36 -5.28 -10.13
N GLN A 340 5.31 -5.79 -11.37
CA GLN A 340 6.49 -5.87 -12.23
C GLN A 340 7.07 -4.49 -12.56
N ASP A 341 6.24 -3.48 -12.78
CA ASP A 341 6.67 -2.13 -13.11
C ASP A 341 7.36 -1.42 -11.93
N ILE A 342 6.83 -1.57 -10.72
CA ILE A 342 7.46 -1.04 -9.50
C ILE A 342 8.88 -1.61 -9.34
N HIS A 343 9.08 -2.89 -9.67
CA HIS A 343 10.38 -3.54 -9.62
C HIS A 343 11.28 -3.26 -10.84
N GLY A 344 10.88 -2.32 -11.72
CA GLY A 344 11.67 -1.95 -12.89
C GLY A 344 11.79 -3.06 -13.95
N LEU A 345 10.95 -4.10 -13.87
CA LEU A 345 10.98 -5.25 -14.78
C LEU A 345 10.32 -4.95 -16.12
N ILE A 346 9.57 -3.84 -16.22
CA ILE A 346 8.93 -3.40 -17.46
C ILE A 346 9.76 -2.28 -18.08
N PRO A 347 10.38 -2.51 -19.26
CA PRO A 347 11.11 -1.46 -19.95
C PRO A 347 10.21 -0.27 -20.28
N SER A 348 10.70 0.96 -20.07
CA SER A 348 9.96 2.19 -20.37
C SER A 348 9.42 2.24 -21.80
N THR A 349 10.14 1.65 -22.76
CA THR A 349 9.74 1.57 -24.18
C THR A 349 8.52 0.68 -24.43
N THR A 350 8.22 -0.27 -23.55
CA THR A 350 7.08 -1.20 -23.66
C THR A 350 5.98 -0.95 -22.63
N ARG A 351 6.26 -0.15 -21.60
CA ARG A 351 5.34 0.13 -20.48
C ARG A 351 3.93 0.49 -20.97
N LYS A 352 3.83 1.48 -21.85
CA LYS A 352 2.57 1.92 -22.42
C LYS A 352 1.76 0.79 -23.06
N LEU A 353 2.42 -0.05 -23.86
CA LEU A 353 1.76 -1.16 -24.56
C LEU A 353 1.24 -2.20 -23.57
N VAL A 354 2.07 -2.54 -22.58
CA VAL A 354 1.75 -3.55 -21.56
C VAL A 354 0.54 -3.10 -20.72
N TYR A 355 0.55 -1.86 -20.22
CA TYR A 355 -0.57 -1.31 -19.45
C TYR A 355 -1.86 -1.19 -20.28
N SER A 356 -1.78 -0.66 -21.50
CA SER A 356 -2.96 -0.53 -22.37
C SER A 356 -3.60 -1.89 -22.68
N SER A 357 -2.78 -2.91 -22.85
CA SER A 357 -3.27 -4.27 -23.12
C SER A 357 -3.95 -4.87 -21.88
N ALA A 358 -3.33 -4.78 -20.72
CA ALA A 358 -3.91 -5.29 -19.46
C ALA A 358 -5.22 -4.60 -19.12
N PHE A 359 -5.29 -3.30 -19.37
CA PHE A 359 -6.47 -2.48 -19.16
C PHE A 359 -7.65 -2.96 -20.05
N LEU A 360 -7.40 -3.16 -21.34
CA LEU A 360 -8.41 -3.68 -22.26
C LEU A 360 -8.82 -5.11 -21.93
N SER A 361 -7.87 -5.94 -21.47
CA SER A 361 -8.13 -7.32 -21.04
C SER A 361 -9.01 -7.34 -19.79
N CYS A 362 -8.72 -6.49 -18.82
CA CYS A 362 -9.54 -6.34 -17.61
C CYS A 362 -10.97 -5.91 -17.97
N LYS A 363 -11.15 -4.87 -18.80
CA LYS A 363 -12.48 -4.46 -19.26
C LYS A 363 -13.23 -5.60 -19.93
N ALA A 364 -12.59 -6.27 -20.87
CA ALA A 364 -13.21 -7.39 -21.62
C ALA A 364 -13.64 -8.52 -20.66
N PHE A 365 -12.82 -8.82 -19.66
CA PHE A 365 -13.11 -9.81 -18.63
C PHE A 365 -14.35 -9.42 -17.80
N LEU A 366 -14.42 -8.18 -17.31
CA LEU A 366 -15.55 -7.68 -16.52
C LEU A 366 -16.84 -7.65 -17.36
N THR A 367 -16.77 -7.13 -18.59
CA THR A 367 -17.92 -7.09 -19.52
C THR A 367 -18.43 -8.50 -19.86
N ALA A 368 -17.54 -9.49 -19.99
CA ALA A 368 -17.94 -10.88 -20.25
C ALA A 368 -18.72 -11.52 -19.09
N GLN A 369 -18.60 -10.97 -17.88
CA GLN A 369 -19.37 -11.37 -16.72
C GLN A 369 -20.69 -10.59 -16.58
N GLY A 370 -21.00 -9.71 -17.53
CA GLY A 370 -22.21 -8.88 -17.49
C GLY A 370 -22.11 -7.63 -16.62
N ILE A 371 -20.90 -7.28 -16.16
CA ILE A 371 -20.66 -6.14 -15.28
C ILE A 371 -20.64 -4.84 -16.10
N ASP A 372 -21.45 -3.85 -15.70
CA ASP A 372 -21.39 -2.50 -16.24
C ASP A 372 -20.43 -1.62 -15.43
N VAL A 373 -19.23 -1.42 -15.93
CA VAL A 373 -18.19 -0.63 -15.26
C VAL A 373 -18.59 0.84 -15.01
N ASN A 374 -19.60 1.37 -15.70
CA ASN A 374 -20.12 2.72 -15.48
C ASN A 374 -21.06 2.84 -14.26
N ALA A 375 -21.53 1.72 -13.75
CA ALA A 375 -22.34 1.68 -12.54
C ALA A 375 -21.51 1.82 -11.24
N TYR A 376 -20.16 1.91 -11.35
CA TYR A 376 -19.24 1.93 -10.22
C TYR A 376 -18.64 3.33 -10.02
N THR A 377 -19.45 4.25 -9.47
CA THR A 377 -19.11 5.66 -9.21
C THR A 377 -19.29 6.02 -7.72
N SER A 378 -18.75 7.17 -7.28
CA SER A 378 -18.96 7.67 -5.92
C SER A 378 -20.46 7.97 -5.64
N ALA A 379 -21.21 8.45 -6.61
CA ALA A 379 -22.65 8.70 -6.46
C ALA A 379 -23.43 7.39 -6.24
N ALA A 380 -23.08 6.32 -6.98
CA ALA A 380 -23.68 5.00 -6.77
C ALA A 380 -23.31 4.40 -5.40
N ASN A 381 -22.04 4.55 -4.96
CA ASN A 381 -21.60 4.16 -3.62
C ASN A 381 -22.32 4.93 -2.50
N ALA A 382 -22.56 6.23 -2.68
CA ALA A 382 -23.31 7.05 -1.72
C ALA A 382 -24.76 6.55 -1.54
N ALA A 383 -25.39 6.17 -2.65
CA ALA A 383 -26.73 5.55 -2.61
C ALA A 383 -26.69 4.16 -1.94
N ASP A 384 -25.62 3.38 -2.15
CA ASP A 384 -25.42 2.10 -1.46
C ASP A 384 -25.32 2.28 0.05
N LEU A 385 -24.56 3.27 0.51
CA LEU A 385 -24.41 3.58 1.92
C LEU A 385 -25.77 3.86 2.58
N LYS A 386 -26.61 4.66 1.92
CA LYS A 386 -27.99 4.92 2.39
C LYS A 386 -28.80 3.63 2.54
N ASP A 387 -28.67 2.73 1.56
CA ASP A 387 -29.36 1.44 1.61
C ASP A 387 -28.83 0.54 2.73
N VAL A 388 -27.51 0.51 2.93
CA VAL A 388 -26.87 -0.24 4.03
C VAL A 388 -27.42 0.24 5.38
N LEU A 389 -27.43 1.55 5.64
CA LEU A 389 -27.99 2.11 6.88
C LEU A 389 -29.47 1.76 7.07
N ASN A 390 -30.29 1.96 6.02
CA ASN A 390 -31.73 1.70 6.07
C ASN A 390 -32.02 0.23 6.39
N VAL A 391 -31.35 -0.70 5.75
CA VAL A 391 -31.58 -2.15 5.93
C VAL A 391 -31.12 -2.62 7.30
N LEU A 392 -30.04 -2.03 7.83
CA LEU A 392 -29.57 -2.31 9.19
C LEU A 392 -30.41 -1.63 10.27
N GLY A 393 -31.32 -0.71 9.90
CA GLY A 393 -32.25 -0.06 10.81
C GLY A 393 -31.76 1.24 11.45
N TYR A 394 -30.61 1.76 11.01
CA TYR A 394 -30.07 3.04 11.47
C TYR A 394 -30.68 4.20 10.68
N LYS A 395 -30.99 5.29 11.36
CA LYS A 395 -31.55 6.49 10.74
C LYS A 395 -30.46 7.47 10.26
N LYS A 396 -29.39 7.57 11.02
CA LYS A 396 -28.23 8.42 10.78
C LYS A 396 -26.96 7.69 11.16
N ALA A 397 -25.83 8.11 10.61
CA ALA A 397 -24.50 7.67 10.99
C ALA A 397 -23.52 8.83 11.09
N ASP A 398 -22.48 8.64 11.88
CA ASP A 398 -21.26 9.44 11.85
C ASP A 398 -20.35 8.86 10.77
N LEU A 399 -20.12 9.62 9.70
CA LEU A 399 -19.27 9.18 8.61
C LEU A 399 -17.79 9.30 9.01
N TYR A 400 -17.01 8.25 8.79
CA TYR A 400 -15.57 8.30 8.96
C TYR A 400 -14.91 7.91 7.64
N GLY A 401 -14.53 8.92 6.87
CA GLY A 401 -13.84 8.75 5.58
C GLY A 401 -12.34 8.90 5.70
N ALA A 402 -11.58 7.97 5.07
CA ALA A 402 -10.14 8.04 4.95
C ALA A 402 -9.74 8.14 3.46
N SER A 403 -8.88 9.12 3.09
CA SER A 403 -8.41 9.29 1.71
C SER A 403 -9.59 9.45 0.72
N TYR A 404 -9.71 8.63 -0.33
CA TYR A 404 -10.89 8.64 -1.22
C TYR A 404 -12.22 8.48 -0.44
N GLY A 405 -12.22 7.78 0.69
CA GLY A 405 -13.41 7.67 1.54
C GLY A 405 -13.95 9.02 2.02
N THR A 406 -13.11 10.06 2.09
CA THR A 406 -13.54 11.44 2.39
C THR A 406 -14.34 12.06 1.24
N ARG A 407 -13.94 11.77 -0.01
CA ARG A 407 -14.73 12.18 -1.19
C ARG A 407 -16.10 11.51 -1.17
N LEU A 408 -16.14 10.20 -0.87
CA LEU A 408 -17.40 9.48 -0.73
C LEU A 408 -18.26 10.08 0.40
N ALA A 409 -17.67 10.37 1.56
CA ALA A 409 -18.38 11.04 2.66
C ALA A 409 -18.96 12.40 2.21
N LEU A 410 -18.20 13.21 1.51
CA LEU A 410 -18.65 14.49 0.97
C LEU A 410 -19.80 14.32 -0.04
N VAL A 411 -19.75 13.32 -0.92
CA VAL A 411 -20.84 12.98 -1.84
C VAL A 411 -22.11 12.58 -1.06
N VAL A 412 -21.97 11.77 0.01
CA VAL A 412 -23.10 11.43 0.89
C VAL A 412 -23.67 12.67 1.58
N MET A 413 -22.81 13.56 2.09
CA MET A 413 -23.24 14.82 2.71
C MET A 413 -23.99 15.74 1.75
N ARG A 414 -23.66 15.72 0.46
CA ARG A 414 -24.34 16.47 -0.60
C ARG A 414 -25.69 15.85 -0.99
N ASP A 415 -25.68 14.54 -1.28
CA ASP A 415 -26.79 13.85 -1.93
C ASP A 415 -27.81 13.29 -0.92
N TYR A 416 -27.35 12.96 0.30
CA TYR A 416 -28.19 12.35 1.37
C TYR A 416 -27.90 12.94 2.75
N PRO A 417 -27.97 14.29 2.93
CA PRO A 417 -27.63 14.94 4.21
C PRO A 417 -28.48 14.47 5.37
N GLU A 418 -29.70 13.98 5.10
CA GLU A 418 -30.64 13.50 6.12
C GLU A 418 -30.16 12.26 6.89
N ILE A 419 -29.26 11.46 6.30
CA ILE A 419 -28.71 10.27 6.98
C ILE A 419 -27.39 10.53 7.71
N VAL A 420 -26.84 11.74 7.62
CA VAL A 420 -25.55 12.09 8.24
C VAL A 420 -25.79 12.81 9.56
N GLN A 421 -25.12 12.35 10.61
CA GLN A 421 -25.11 13.00 11.93
C GLN A 421 -23.91 13.95 12.05
N SER A 422 -22.74 13.46 11.73
CA SER A 422 -21.48 14.20 11.65
C SER A 422 -20.52 13.51 10.68
N ALA A 423 -19.36 14.12 10.40
CA ALA A 423 -18.35 13.52 9.54
C ALA A 423 -16.92 13.74 10.05
N ILE A 424 -16.09 12.71 9.97
CA ILE A 424 -14.62 12.77 10.11
C ILE A 424 -14.03 12.56 8.72
N LEU A 425 -13.25 13.53 8.26
CA LEU A 425 -12.59 13.53 6.96
C LEU A 425 -11.08 13.51 7.18
N ASP A 426 -10.47 12.34 7.07
CA ASP A 426 -9.03 12.15 7.26
C ASP A 426 -8.31 12.02 5.91
N SER A 427 -7.38 12.96 5.64
CA SER A 427 -6.62 13.02 4.38
C SER A 427 -7.53 13.28 3.18
N VAL A 428 -8.02 14.47 3.08
CA VAL A 428 -9.19 14.87 2.31
C VAL A 428 -8.98 14.89 0.80
N VAL A 429 -9.90 14.27 0.06
CA VAL A 429 -10.05 14.40 -1.40
C VAL A 429 -11.27 15.28 -1.69
N PRO A 430 -11.09 16.51 -2.18
CA PRO A 430 -12.21 17.40 -2.50
C PRO A 430 -13.01 16.88 -3.69
N VAL A 431 -14.35 17.07 -3.66
CA VAL A 431 -15.22 16.67 -4.78
C VAL A 431 -14.94 17.51 -6.01
N ASN A 432 -14.73 18.81 -5.84
CA ASN A 432 -14.37 19.74 -6.92
C ASN A 432 -12.87 19.79 -7.22
N GLY A 433 -12.11 18.81 -6.77
CA GLY A 433 -10.68 18.67 -7.03
C GLY A 433 -10.39 17.59 -8.06
N ASN A 434 -9.57 17.89 -9.06
CA ASN A 434 -9.07 16.89 -9.99
C ASN A 434 -7.71 16.39 -9.53
N LEU A 435 -7.66 15.14 -9.03
CA LEU A 435 -6.43 14.55 -8.50
C LEU A 435 -5.30 14.49 -9.55
N PHE A 436 -5.63 14.30 -10.82
CA PHE A 436 -4.60 14.23 -11.87
C PHE A 436 -4.00 15.61 -12.18
N LEU A 437 -4.81 16.66 -12.22
CA LEU A 437 -4.32 18.02 -12.43
C LEU A 437 -3.40 18.47 -11.28
N HIS A 438 -3.66 18.01 -10.07
CA HIS A 438 -2.93 18.41 -8.86
C HIS A 438 -1.91 17.40 -8.37
N TYR A 439 -1.72 16.27 -9.05
CA TYR A 439 -0.84 15.20 -8.56
C TYR A 439 0.60 15.68 -8.35
N SER A 440 1.15 16.44 -9.31
CA SER A 440 2.50 17.01 -9.19
C SER A 440 2.61 17.99 -8.03
N ASP A 441 1.60 18.87 -7.88
CA ASP A 441 1.60 19.86 -6.81
C ASP A 441 1.48 19.18 -5.44
N SER A 442 0.68 18.11 -5.36
CA SER A 442 0.52 17.29 -4.15
C SER A 442 1.84 16.60 -3.77
N ALA A 443 2.49 15.92 -4.72
CA ALA A 443 3.79 15.29 -4.53
C ALA A 443 4.85 16.31 -4.12
N ASN A 444 4.91 17.46 -4.81
CA ASN A 444 5.80 18.56 -4.47
C ASN A 444 5.55 19.14 -3.08
N SER A 445 4.29 19.20 -2.63
CA SER A 445 3.94 19.67 -1.28
C SER A 445 4.57 18.80 -0.21
N GLY A 446 4.45 17.47 -0.30
CA GLY A 446 5.05 16.53 0.63
C GLY A 446 6.59 16.59 0.64
N LEU A 447 7.21 16.63 -0.55
CA LEU A 447 8.66 16.77 -0.66
C LEU A 447 9.14 18.12 -0.12
N ARG A 448 8.42 19.20 -0.38
CA ARG A 448 8.73 20.55 0.13
C ARG A 448 8.68 20.53 1.66
N ALA A 449 7.65 19.94 2.26
CA ALA A 449 7.55 19.80 3.70
C ALA A 449 8.76 19.07 4.28
N LEU A 450 9.24 17.99 3.63
CA LEU A 450 10.45 17.26 4.02
C LEU A 450 11.70 18.14 3.95
N PHE A 451 11.95 18.78 2.81
CA PHE A 451 13.18 19.53 2.58
C PHE A 451 13.25 20.79 3.46
N ASP A 452 12.14 21.54 3.56
CA ASP A 452 12.08 22.77 4.36
C ASP A 452 12.21 22.45 5.86
N THR A 453 11.59 21.36 6.34
CA THR A 453 11.68 20.98 7.75
C THR A 453 13.10 20.50 8.08
N CYS A 454 13.74 19.67 7.25
CA CYS A 454 15.11 19.23 7.46
C CYS A 454 16.10 20.42 7.40
N ALA A 455 15.91 21.35 6.47
CA ALA A 455 16.73 22.56 6.37
C ALA A 455 16.60 23.49 7.58
N ALA A 456 15.41 23.55 8.19
CA ALA A 456 15.15 24.35 9.38
C ALA A 456 15.60 23.68 10.68
N GLU A 457 15.70 22.35 10.72
CA GLU A 457 16.14 21.58 11.89
C GLU A 457 17.68 21.46 11.90
N PRO A 458 18.39 22.04 12.92
CA PRO A 458 19.84 22.13 12.89
C PRO A 458 20.58 20.81 12.76
N LYS A 459 20.10 19.74 13.41
CA LYS A 459 20.73 18.40 13.36
C LYS A 459 20.56 17.76 11.98
N CYS A 460 19.36 17.82 11.42
CA CYS A 460 19.09 17.30 10.07
C CYS A 460 19.92 18.05 9.03
N ASN A 461 19.90 19.38 9.05
CA ASN A 461 20.65 20.22 8.10
C ASN A 461 22.17 20.00 8.21
N ALA A 462 22.69 19.77 9.42
CA ALA A 462 24.11 19.45 9.62
C ALA A 462 24.48 18.07 9.09
N ALA A 463 23.63 17.06 9.29
CA ALA A 463 23.86 15.70 8.84
C ALA A 463 23.63 15.56 7.31
N TYR A 464 22.65 16.30 6.76
CA TYR A 464 22.18 16.20 5.37
C TYR A 464 22.12 17.56 4.68
N PRO A 465 23.23 18.28 4.55
CA PRO A 465 23.23 19.63 4.00
C PRO A 465 22.79 19.65 2.53
N ASN A 466 21.98 20.64 2.14
CA ASN A 466 21.44 20.81 0.78
C ASN A 466 20.62 19.60 0.30
N LEU A 467 19.79 19.02 1.16
CA LEU A 467 19.05 17.76 0.92
C LEU A 467 18.25 17.80 -0.40
N GLU A 468 17.54 18.89 -0.68
CA GLU A 468 16.76 19.07 -1.92
C GLU A 468 17.66 18.99 -3.17
N THR A 469 18.80 19.71 -3.15
CA THR A 469 19.75 19.69 -4.28
C THR A 469 20.31 18.28 -4.48
N VAL A 470 20.72 17.63 -3.40
CA VAL A 470 21.23 16.24 -3.46
C VAL A 470 20.18 15.29 -4.05
N PHE A 471 18.92 15.40 -3.62
CA PHE A 471 17.83 14.60 -4.18
C PHE A 471 17.67 14.81 -5.70
N LYS A 472 17.57 16.07 -6.15
CA LYS A 472 17.42 16.42 -7.57
C LYS A 472 18.60 15.95 -8.43
N ASP A 473 19.81 16.10 -7.93
CA ASP A 473 21.03 15.65 -8.61
C ASP A 473 21.05 14.14 -8.75
N LEU A 474 20.67 13.40 -7.70
CA LEU A 474 20.58 11.94 -7.72
C LEU A 474 19.51 11.44 -8.70
N VAL A 475 18.33 12.06 -8.72
CA VAL A 475 17.28 11.75 -9.70
C VAL A 475 17.82 11.90 -11.12
N THR A 476 18.47 13.03 -11.42
CA THR A 476 19.05 13.30 -12.73
C THR A 476 20.16 12.29 -13.11
N GLN A 477 21.03 11.95 -12.16
CA GLN A 477 22.12 11.00 -12.38
C GLN A 477 21.60 9.57 -12.62
N LEU A 478 20.62 9.13 -11.81
CA LEU A 478 20.05 7.79 -11.93
C LEU A 478 19.21 7.63 -13.19
N ASP A 479 18.54 8.67 -13.69
CA ASP A 479 17.85 8.64 -14.98
C ASP A 479 18.84 8.57 -16.15
N ALA A 480 19.93 9.34 -16.07
CA ALA A 480 20.98 9.30 -17.10
C ALA A 480 21.73 7.96 -17.10
N LYS A 481 21.90 7.34 -15.94
CA LYS A 481 22.64 6.09 -15.77
C LYS A 481 22.01 5.25 -14.64
N PRO A 482 20.96 4.47 -14.93
CA PRO A 482 20.37 3.57 -13.97
C PRO A 482 21.38 2.57 -13.40
N VAL A 483 21.23 2.23 -12.12
CA VAL A 483 22.06 1.25 -11.41
C VAL A 483 21.27 -0.05 -11.32
N THR A 484 21.89 -1.16 -11.77
CA THR A 484 21.30 -2.49 -11.59
C THR A 484 21.72 -3.04 -10.22
N VAL A 485 20.75 -3.37 -9.41
CA VAL A 485 20.94 -3.95 -8.07
C VAL A 485 20.34 -5.34 -8.06
N THR A 486 21.15 -6.33 -7.67
CA THR A 486 20.67 -7.71 -7.47
C THR A 486 20.45 -7.93 -5.98
N THR A 487 19.26 -8.34 -5.61
CA THR A 487 18.87 -8.56 -4.21
C THR A 487 18.11 -9.88 -4.05
N SER A 488 18.18 -10.49 -2.87
CA SER A 488 17.33 -11.63 -2.52
C SER A 488 16.17 -11.16 -1.67
N THR A 489 14.96 -11.55 -2.06
CA THR A 489 13.72 -11.21 -1.35
C THR A 489 12.92 -12.47 -1.06
N TYR A 490 12.18 -12.46 0.03
CA TYR A 490 11.26 -13.54 0.35
C TYR A 490 9.82 -13.10 0.02
N PRO A 491 9.02 -13.93 -0.65
CA PRO A 491 9.29 -15.30 -1.15
C PRO A 491 9.94 -15.37 -2.55
N ALA A 492 10.19 -14.25 -3.22
CA ALA A 492 10.55 -14.21 -4.65
C ALA A 492 11.97 -14.71 -4.98
N GLY A 493 12.84 -14.93 -4.00
CA GLY A 493 14.22 -15.34 -4.23
C GLY A 493 15.11 -14.18 -4.67
N THR A 494 16.07 -14.44 -5.56
CA THR A 494 16.99 -13.40 -6.06
C THR A 494 16.34 -12.64 -7.21
N VAL A 495 16.19 -11.32 -7.07
CA VAL A 495 15.68 -10.42 -8.09
C VAL A 495 16.75 -9.40 -8.50
N THR A 496 16.64 -8.91 -9.71
CA THR A 496 17.54 -7.88 -10.26
C THR A 496 16.68 -6.70 -10.72
N GLU A 497 16.93 -5.54 -10.13
CA GLU A 497 16.17 -4.33 -10.34
C GLU A 497 17.02 -3.22 -10.94
N ALA A 498 16.40 -2.41 -11.80
CA ALA A 498 17.00 -1.19 -12.30
C ALA A 498 16.55 0.00 -11.46
N VAL A 499 17.44 0.53 -10.65
CA VAL A 499 17.24 1.75 -9.87
C VAL A 499 17.50 2.97 -10.75
N ASN A 500 16.47 3.75 -10.99
CA ASN A 500 16.50 5.02 -11.72
C ASN A 500 15.97 6.16 -10.85
N GLY A 501 15.88 7.37 -11.38
CA GLY A 501 15.35 8.51 -10.64
C GLY A 501 13.87 8.35 -10.25
N SER A 502 13.08 7.65 -11.07
CA SER A 502 11.68 7.30 -10.74
C SER A 502 11.63 6.45 -9.48
N THR A 503 12.46 5.41 -9.40
CA THR A 503 12.57 4.55 -8.22
C THR A 503 12.89 5.36 -6.96
N LEU A 504 13.90 6.23 -7.03
CA LEU A 504 14.26 7.10 -5.91
C LEU A 504 13.10 8.00 -5.48
N THR A 505 12.44 8.65 -6.43
CA THR A 505 11.34 9.57 -6.13
C THR A 505 10.15 8.85 -5.53
N SER A 506 9.77 7.67 -6.07
CA SER A 506 8.68 6.85 -5.53
C SER A 506 8.94 6.42 -4.10
N VAL A 507 10.18 6.02 -3.76
CA VAL A 507 10.55 5.64 -2.40
C VAL A 507 10.51 6.83 -1.45
N VAL A 508 11.01 8.00 -1.85
CA VAL A 508 10.97 9.20 -0.99
C VAL A 508 9.54 9.69 -0.80
N LEU A 509 8.70 9.68 -1.85
CA LEU A 509 7.27 9.99 -1.72
C LEU A 509 6.53 8.97 -0.84
N GLY A 510 6.83 7.69 -0.97
CA GLY A 510 6.32 6.65 -0.07
C GLY A 510 6.74 6.86 1.38
N SER A 511 7.98 7.33 1.60
CA SER A 511 8.49 7.64 2.93
C SER A 511 7.75 8.83 3.56
N VAL A 512 7.52 9.92 2.84
CA VAL A 512 6.79 11.08 3.37
C VAL A 512 5.28 10.81 3.53
N LYS A 513 4.74 9.86 2.75
CA LYS A 513 3.37 9.38 2.91
C LYS A 513 3.18 8.60 4.21
N SER A 514 4.18 7.82 4.62
CA SER A 514 4.12 6.95 5.80
C SER A 514 4.73 7.64 7.02
N SER A 515 3.93 7.96 8.03
CA SER A 515 4.39 8.65 9.25
C SER A 515 5.57 7.95 9.92
N SER A 516 5.63 6.62 9.87
CA SER A 516 6.74 5.84 10.43
C SER A 516 8.05 5.89 9.63
N LEU A 517 8.03 6.44 8.40
CA LEU A 517 9.18 6.48 7.50
C LEU A 517 9.71 7.91 7.25
N ILE A 518 8.94 8.94 7.55
CA ILE A 518 9.32 10.35 7.29
C ILE A 518 10.68 10.66 7.90
N ASN A 519 10.92 10.22 9.12
CA ASN A 519 12.15 10.51 9.87
C ASN A 519 13.40 9.89 9.23
N THR A 520 13.27 8.84 8.41
CA THR A 520 14.38 8.17 7.73
C THR A 520 14.62 8.64 6.30
N ALA A 521 13.73 9.46 5.73
CA ALA A 521 13.81 9.88 4.33
C ALA A 521 15.12 10.66 4.00
N PRO A 522 15.59 11.63 4.82
CA PRO A 522 16.88 12.30 4.58
C PRO A 522 18.06 11.33 4.57
N GLN A 523 18.09 10.39 5.53
CA GLN A 523 19.14 9.37 5.61
C GLN A 523 19.15 8.47 4.37
N THR A 524 17.96 8.05 3.90
CA THR A 524 17.82 7.23 2.69
C THR A 524 18.42 7.93 1.46
N ILE A 525 18.10 9.22 1.24
CA ILE A 525 18.66 10.01 0.15
C ILE A 525 20.19 10.06 0.22
N TYR A 526 20.76 10.31 1.41
CA TYR A 526 22.20 10.41 1.58
C TYR A 526 22.93 9.05 1.49
N ARG A 527 22.26 7.94 1.85
CA ARG A 527 22.83 6.59 1.61
C ARG A 527 22.97 6.31 0.13
N ILE A 528 21.95 6.63 -0.67
CA ILE A 528 21.99 6.48 -2.12
C ILE A 528 23.10 7.34 -2.73
N LYS A 529 23.27 8.58 -2.26
CA LYS A 529 24.39 9.44 -2.62
C LYS A 529 25.75 8.78 -2.38
N ASN A 530 25.86 8.01 -1.30
CA ASN A 530 27.08 7.29 -0.92
C ASN A 530 27.18 5.88 -1.56
N GLY A 531 26.25 5.50 -2.45
CA GLY A 531 26.24 4.22 -3.14
C GLY A 531 25.59 3.06 -2.39
N ASP A 532 24.92 3.32 -1.26
CA ASP A 532 24.14 2.31 -0.53
C ASP A 532 22.65 2.38 -0.94
N TYR A 533 22.23 1.42 -1.76
CA TYR A 533 20.86 1.29 -2.27
C TYR A 533 20.00 0.34 -1.42
N SER A 534 20.49 -0.18 -0.32
CA SER A 534 19.83 -1.23 0.45
C SER A 534 18.46 -0.80 1.02
N THR A 535 18.36 0.44 1.52
CA THR A 535 17.11 1.00 2.05
C THR A 535 16.08 1.26 0.96
N LEU A 536 16.51 1.68 -0.22
CA LEU A 536 15.65 1.91 -1.36
C LEU A 536 14.95 0.61 -1.79
N ILE A 537 15.71 -0.47 -1.88
CA ILE A 537 15.18 -1.78 -2.29
C ILE A 537 14.23 -2.32 -1.24
N ALA A 538 14.59 -2.22 0.05
CA ALA A 538 13.71 -2.63 1.14
C ALA A 538 12.36 -1.89 1.10
N ALA A 539 12.37 -0.59 0.84
CA ALA A 539 11.15 0.21 0.72
C ALA A 539 10.32 -0.19 -0.51
N GLN A 540 10.95 -0.46 -1.67
CA GLN A 540 10.25 -0.93 -2.86
C GLN A 540 9.46 -2.22 -2.62
N TYR A 541 9.99 -3.15 -1.82
CA TYR A 541 9.31 -4.42 -1.52
C TYR A 541 8.16 -4.29 -0.54
N SER A 542 8.09 -3.21 0.22
CA SER A 542 6.93 -2.93 1.08
C SER A 542 5.77 -2.23 0.34
N LEU A 543 6.02 -1.63 -0.83
CA LEU A 543 4.99 -0.94 -1.63
C LEU A 543 3.94 -1.87 -2.30
N PRO A 544 4.29 -3.07 -2.83
CA PRO A 544 3.32 -3.95 -3.48
C PRO A 544 2.19 -4.43 -2.59
N TYR A 545 2.46 -4.68 -1.30
CA TYR A 545 1.44 -5.16 -0.36
C TYR A 545 0.27 -4.19 -0.20
N ALA A 546 0.51 -2.89 -0.33
CA ALA A 546 -0.54 -1.88 -0.25
C ALA A 546 -1.46 -1.84 -1.50
N LEU A 547 -1.07 -2.49 -2.59
CA LEU A 547 -1.80 -2.47 -3.86
C LEU A 547 -2.50 -3.79 -4.19
N GLU A 548 -2.09 -4.90 -3.56
CA GLU A 548 -2.80 -6.17 -3.66
C GLU A 548 -4.23 -6.06 -3.10
N ASP A 549 -4.44 -5.12 -2.17
CA ASP A 549 -5.73 -4.85 -1.54
C ASP A 549 -6.64 -3.90 -2.33
N ILE A 550 -6.15 -3.33 -3.45
CA ILE A 550 -6.95 -2.46 -4.33
C ILE A 550 -7.54 -3.27 -5.48
N ASN A 551 -8.84 -3.13 -5.70
CA ASN A 551 -9.53 -3.68 -6.86
C ASN A 551 -9.41 -2.70 -8.04
N PRO A 552 -8.58 -2.98 -9.05
CA PRO A 552 -8.26 -2.03 -10.10
C PRO A 552 -9.48 -1.60 -10.93
N GLY A 553 -10.48 -2.47 -11.08
CA GLY A 553 -11.67 -2.14 -11.86
C GLY A 553 -12.47 -1.00 -11.27
N LEU A 554 -12.72 -0.97 -9.94
CA LEU A 554 -13.36 0.18 -9.28
C LEU A 554 -12.48 1.42 -9.37
N TYR A 555 -11.18 1.28 -9.08
CA TYR A 555 -10.24 2.40 -9.17
C TYR A 555 -10.33 3.08 -10.54
N ILE A 556 -10.26 2.31 -11.61
CA ILE A 556 -10.32 2.82 -12.98
C ILE A 556 -11.66 3.49 -13.26
N SER A 557 -12.78 2.85 -12.89
CA SER A 557 -14.12 3.39 -13.14
C SER A 557 -14.30 4.76 -12.50
N VAL A 558 -13.98 4.90 -11.20
CA VAL A 558 -14.05 6.16 -10.46
C VAL A 558 -13.09 7.21 -11.05
N MET A 559 -11.83 6.85 -11.24
CA MET A 559 -10.81 7.80 -11.71
C MET A 559 -11.11 8.31 -13.13
N CYS A 560 -11.58 7.44 -14.01
CA CYS A 560 -11.95 7.83 -15.36
C CYS A 560 -13.20 8.73 -15.39
N HIS A 561 -14.22 8.38 -14.61
CA HIS A 561 -15.47 9.13 -14.55
C HIS A 561 -15.28 10.50 -13.89
N GLU A 562 -14.72 10.53 -12.69
CA GLU A 562 -14.76 11.69 -11.80
C GLU A 562 -13.56 12.63 -11.92
N HIS A 563 -12.47 12.19 -12.57
CA HIS A 563 -11.26 13.00 -12.69
C HIS A 563 -10.81 13.20 -14.13
N ILE A 564 -10.68 12.13 -14.93
CA ILE A 564 -10.16 12.26 -16.30
C ILE A 564 -11.19 12.91 -17.22
N PHE A 565 -12.46 12.51 -17.12
CA PHE A 565 -13.52 13.11 -17.94
C PHE A 565 -14.17 14.37 -17.32
N ALA A 566 -13.81 14.71 -16.07
CA ALA A 566 -14.08 16.02 -15.48
C ALA A 566 -13.11 17.12 -15.97
N THR A 567 -12.17 16.79 -16.88
CA THR A 567 -11.22 17.73 -17.47
C THR A 567 -11.02 17.47 -18.97
N THR A 568 -10.36 18.39 -19.65
CA THR A 568 -10.02 18.26 -21.06
C THR A 568 -8.63 17.65 -21.24
N LEU A 569 -8.38 17.03 -22.38
CA LEU A 569 -7.04 16.53 -22.73
C LEU A 569 -6.01 17.69 -22.77
N GLU A 570 -6.41 18.89 -23.20
CA GLU A 570 -5.55 20.07 -23.26
C GLU A 570 -5.13 20.51 -21.84
N GLU A 571 -6.05 20.52 -20.88
CA GLU A 571 -5.74 20.80 -19.47
C GLU A 571 -4.77 19.76 -18.90
N LEU A 572 -5.02 18.46 -19.11
CA LEU A 572 -4.11 17.39 -18.68
C LEU A 572 -2.70 17.54 -19.28
N GLN A 573 -2.61 17.96 -20.55
CA GLN A 573 -1.33 18.19 -21.22
C GLN A 573 -0.64 19.49 -20.79
N SER A 574 -1.40 20.46 -20.28
CA SER A 574 -0.88 21.77 -19.85
C SER A 574 -0.21 21.72 -18.48
N ILE A 575 -0.33 20.61 -17.74
CA ILE A 575 0.27 20.49 -16.42
C ILE A 575 1.77 20.73 -16.53
N SER A 576 2.20 21.86 -15.95
CA SER A 576 3.62 22.23 -15.86
C SER A 576 4.27 21.42 -14.76
N ILE A 577 4.77 20.25 -15.12
CA ILE A 577 5.53 19.40 -14.20
C ILE A 577 6.98 19.89 -14.21
N ASP A 578 7.55 20.17 -13.03
CA ASP A 578 9.00 20.32 -12.89
C ASP A 578 9.66 19.12 -13.58
N LYS A 579 10.61 19.38 -14.51
CA LYS A 579 11.23 18.32 -15.31
C LYS A 579 11.87 17.21 -14.46
N SER A 580 12.33 17.55 -13.25
CA SER A 580 12.85 16.59 -12.28
C SER A 580 11.77 15.70 -11.66
N MET A 581 10.48 16.04 -11.84
CA MET A 581 9.33 15.33 -11.28
C MET A 581 8.38 14.79 -12.36
N LYS A 582 8.67 15.08 -13.64
CA LYS A 582 7.75 14.87 -14.76
C LYS A 582 7.31 13.42 -14.94
N ASP A 583 8.22 12.47 -14.73
CA ASP A 583 7.95 11.04 -14.91
C ASP A 583 7.36 10.39 -13.66
N TYR A 584 7.31 11.12 -12.53
CA TYR A 584 6.90 10.62 -11.21
C TYR A 584 5.53 11.09 -10.77
N ALA A 585 5.05 12.15 -11.40
CA ALA A 585 3.77 12.76 -11.11
C ALA A 585 2.58 11.99 -11.69
N TRP A 586 2.84 11.07 -12.60
CA TRP A 586 1.81 10.27 -13.25
C TRP A 586 1.64 8.95 -12.51
N LEU A 587 0.39 8.59 -12.30
CA LEU A 587 0.04 7.28 -11.80
C LEU A 587 0.85 6.23 -12.54
N PRO A 588 1.54 5.35 -11.83
CA PRO A 588 2.37 4.32 -12.44
C PRO A 588 1.63 3.45 -13.45
N PHE A 589 0.29 3.50 -13.44
CA PHE A 589 -0.57 2.70 -14.31
C PHE A 589 -0.65 3.14 -15.78
N TYR A 590 -0.29 4.42 -16.16
CA TYR A 590 -0.82 4.90 -17.44
C TYR A 590 0.13 5.68 -18.37
N GLY A 591 1.38 5.86 -18.07
CA GLY A 591 2.26 6.61 -18.97
C GLY A 591 1.97 8.14 -18.96
N ASP A 592 1.60 8.71 -20.13
CA ASP A 592 1.32 10.15 -20.24
C ASP A 592 -0.19 10.47 -20.22
N ALA A 593 -0.54 11.77 -20.19
CA ALA A 593 -1.91 12.26 -20.17
C ALA A 593 -2.75 11.76 -21.35
N ASN A 594 -2.16 11.66 -22.55
CA ASN A 594 -2.85 11.11 -23.72
C ASN A 594 -3.20 9.65 -23.52
N ASP A 595 -2.28 8.87 -22.95
CA ASP A 595 -2.46 7.45 -22.73
C ASP A 595 -3.58 7.19 -21.74
N LEU A 596 -3.60 7.94 -20.64
CA LEU A 596 -4.64 7.89 -19.63
C LEU A 596 -6.02 8.27 -20.20
N PHE A 597 -6.11 9.38 -20.96
CA PHE A 597 -7.35 9.81 -21.57
C PHE A 597 -7.89 8.76 -22.56
N HIS A 598 -7.02 8.20 -23.40
CA HIS A 598 -7.40 7.14 -24.34
C HIS A 598 -7.75 5.82 -23.62
N ALA A 599 -7.09 5.50 -22.52
CA ALA A 599 -7.43 4.35 -21.71
C ALA A 599 -8.84 4.49 -21.12
N CYS A 600 -9.17 5.64 -20.53
CA CYS A 600 -10.50 5.93 -19.99
C CYS A 600 -11.60 5.90 -21.08
N LYS A 601 -11.30 6.44 -22.27
CA LYS A 601 -12.19 6.33 -23.41
C LYS A 601 -12.41 4.86 -23.82
N SER A 602 -11.36 4.05 -23.80
CA SER A 602 -11.43 2.63 -24.11
C SER A 602 -12.14 1.82 -23.02
N TRP A 603 -12.06 2.27 -21.74
CA TRP A 603 -12.87 1.76 -20.63
C TRP A 603 -14.36 1.96 -20.87
N GLY A 604 -14.70 2.99 -21.63
CA GLY A 604 -16.08 3.38 -21.93
C GLY A 604 -16.70 4.18 -20.81
N ALA A 605 -15.87 4.79 -19.95
CA ALA A 605 -16.35 5.71 -18.93
C ALA A 605 -17.11 6.88 -19.56
N VAL A 606 -18.08 7.39 -18.84
CA VAL A 606 -18.86 8.56 -19.23
C VAL A 606 -18.45 9.76 -18.35
N PRO A 607 -18.55 11.01 -18.85
CA PRO A 607 -18.30 12.18 -18.02
C PRO A 607 -19.28 12.27 -16.83
N PRO A 608 -18.88 12.93 -15.72
CA PRO A 608 -19.79 13.18 -14.59
C PRO A 608 -21.00 14.01 -15.03
N ALA A 609 -22.11 13.81 -14.33
CA ALA A 609 -23.31 14.62 -14.55
C ALA A 609 -23.07 16.07 -14.07
N TYR A 610 -23.88 16.98 -14.59
CA TYR A 610 -23.79 18.40 -14.18
C TYR A 610 -23.97 18.56 -12.66
N GLY A 611 -23.02 19.23 -12.01
CA GLY A 611 -22.98 19.45 -10.57
C GLY A 611 -22.47 18.27 -9.72
N GLU A 612 -22.12 17.17 -10.36
CA GLU A 612 -21.59 15.99 -9.65
C GLU A 612 -20.19 16.25 -9.08
N ASP A 613 -19.42 17.14 -9.71
CA ASP A 613 -18.10 17.60 -9.31
C ASP A 613 -18.08 18.96 -8.63
N ASP A 614 -19.26 19.53 -8.26
CA ASP A 614 -19.33 20.80 -7.54
C ASP A 614 -18.81 20.67 -6.10
N ALA A 615 -18.24 21.76 -5.56
CA ALA A 615 -17.83 21.84 -4.16
C ALA A 615 -19.02 21.58 -3.22
N VAL A 616 -18.81 20.73 -2.22
CA VAL A 616 -19.85 20.42 -1.22
C VAL A 616 -19.95 21.58 -0.22
N ILE A 617 -21.15 22.14 -0.10
CA ILE A 617 -21.49 23.16 0.88
C ILE A 617 -22.42 22.53 1.92
N SER A 618 -22.04 22.51 3.18
CA SER A 618 -22.79 21.83 4.24
C SER A 618 -22.62 22.53 5.59
N ASP A 619 -23.63 22.41 6.46
CA ASP A 619 -23.60 22.80 7.87
C ASP A 619 -23.50 21.59 8.83
N ILE A 620 -23.35 20.38 8.29
CA ILE A 620 -23.15 19.17 9.07
C ILE A 620 -21.82 19.31 9.84
N PRO A 621 -21.80 19.06 11.17
CA PRO A 621 -20.57 19.10 11.94
C PRO A 621 -19.52 18.18 11.34
N THR A 622 -18.33 18.72 11.08
CA THR A 622 -17.27 18.00 10.36
C THR A 622 -15.90 18.22 11.01
N LEU A 623 -15.20 17.16 11.32
CA LEU A 623 -13.79 17.18 11.70
C LEU A 623 -12.93 16.90 10.45
N VAL A 624 -12.03 17.81 10.13
CA VAL A 624 -11.14 17.74 8.97
C VAL A 624 -9.71 17.54 9.45
N ILE A 625 -9.14 16.37 9.17
CA ILE A 625 -7.80 15.94 9.61
C ILE A 625 -6.87 15.83 8.39
N THR A 626 -5.62 16.24 8.54
CA THR A 626 -4.58 16.10 7.52
C THR A 626 -3.19 16.02 8.13
N GLY A 627 -2.26 15.33 7.46
CA GLY A 627 -0.86 15.33 7.82
C GLY A 627 -0.06 16.35 7.01
N LYS A 628 0.89 17.05 7.65
CA LYS A 628 1.75 18.05 7.02
C LYS A 628 2.52 17.53 5.80
N TYR A 629 2.95 16.26 5.85
CA TYR A 629 3.81 15.63 4.84
C TYR A 629 3.03 14.84 3.78
N ASP A 630 1.70 14.87 3.81
CA ASP A 630 0.88 14.07 2.89
C ASP A 630 1.12 14.46 1.41
N PRO A 631 1.74 13.58 0.59
CA PRO A 631 2.00 13.84 -0.81
C PRO A 631 0.86 13.41 -1.74
N THR A 632 -0.19 12.81 -1.18
CA THR A 632 -1.35 12.27 -1.93
C THR A 632 -2.53 13.23 -1.84
N THR A 633 -2.86 13.63 -0.62
CA THR A 633 -3.97 14.55 -0.30
C THR A 633 -3.44 15.67 0.62
N PRO A 634 -2.69 16.62 0.05
CA PRO A 634 -1.95 17.61 0.82
C PRO A 634 -2.87 18.53 1.62
N PRO A 635 -2.35 19.19 2.68
CA PRO A 635 -3.14 20.07 3.55
C PRO A 635 -3.96 21.14 2.83
N ILE A 636 -3.55 21.55 1.61
CA ILE A 636 -4.32 22.53 0.81
C ILE A 636 -5.71 22.00 0.44
N PHE A 637 -5.86 20.69 0.18
CA PHE A 637 -7.16 20.09 -0.12
C PHE A 637 -8.07 20.07 1.10
N ALA A 638 -7.53 19.73 2.26
CA ALA A 638 -8.27 19.76 3.53
C ALA A 638 -8.74 21.20 3.86
N ARG A 639 -7.88 22.20 3.68
CA ARG A 639 -8.24 23.62 3.85
C ARG A 639 -9.29 24.07 2.85
N GLN A 640 -9.21 23.64 1.59
CA GLN A 640 -10.21 23.93 0.56
C GLN A 640 -11.58 23.41 0.98
N VAL A 641 -11.68 22.15 1.39
CA VAL A 641 -12.95 21.55 1.83
C VAL A 641 -13.46 22.20 3.12
N ALA A 642 -12.61 22.43 4.12
CA ALA A 642 -13.01 23.12 5.34
C ALA A 642 -13.59 24.52 5.08
N SER A 643 -13.17 25.22 4.01
CA SER A 643 -13.67 26.55 3.66
C SER A 643 -15.10 26.57 3.15
N THR A 644 -15.65 25.42 2.72
CA THR A 644 -17.02 25.28 2.22
C THR A 644 -17.98 24.61 3.22
N LEU A 645 -17.42 24.08 4.33
CA LEU A 645 -18.19 23.47 5.40
C LEU A 645 -18.29 24.45 6.58
N SER A 646 -19.50 25.06 6.74
CA SER A 646 -19.71 26.16 7.71
C SER A 646 -19.52 25.77 9.17
N HIS A 647 -19.58 24.46 9.48
CA HIS A 647 -19.42 23.90 10.81
C HIS A 647 -18.33 22.84 10.83
N SER A 648 -17.09 23.26 10.45
CA SER A 648 -15.94 22.38 10.38
C SER A 648 -14.83 22.80 11.31
N TYR A 649 -14.06 21.80 11.81
CA TYR A 649 -12.89 21.96 12.66
C TYR A 649 -11.67 21.37 11.93
N TYR A 650 -10.69 22.19 11.63
CA TYR A 650 -9.48 21.81 10.87
C TYR A 650 -8.31 21.48 11.79
N PHE A 651 -7.70 20.29 11.63
CA PHE A 651 -6.56 19.78 12.38
C PHE A 651 -5.46 19.28 11.42
N GLU A 652 -4.30 19.95 11.47
CA GLU A 652 -3.11 19.60 10.70
C GLU A 652 -2.04 19.04 11.63
N PHE A 653 -1.67 17.78 11.44
CA PHE A 653 -0.70 17.06 12.28
C PHE A 653 0.72 17.30 11.74
N PRO A 654 1.63 17.89 12.58
CA PRO A 654 2.90 18.44 12.13
C PRO A 654 3.97 17.38 11.81
N ASP A 655 3.77 16.15 12.26
CA ASP A 655 4.69 15.01 12.13
C ASP A 655 4.10 13.85 11.31
N GLN A 656 2.90 14.01 10.77
CA GLN A 656 2.18 12.95 10.09
C GLN A 656 2.21 13.11 8.56
N GLY A 657 2.16 11.95 7.88
CA GLY A 657 1.92 11.82 6.44
C GLY A 657 0.44 11.60 6.14
N HIS A 658 0.13 10.55 5.36
CA HIS A 658 -1.22 10.22 4.92
C HIS A 658 -2.00 9.47 6.01
N THR A 659 -3.26 9.82 6.21
CA THR A 659 -4.20 9.22 7.19
C THR A 659 -3.70 9.23 8.64
N PRO A 660 -3.56 10.43 9.27
CA PRO A 660 -3.11 10.54 10.66
C PRO A 660 -3.86 9.67 11.66
N THR A 661 -5.19 9.49 11.53
CA THR A 661 -5.96 8.66 12.48
C THR A 661 -5.53 7.19 12.51
N ALA A 662 -5.02 6.68 11.37
CA ALA A 662 -4.51 5.31 11.26
C ALA A 662 -2.99 5.20 11.48
N ALA A 663 -2.25 6.30 11.31
CA ALA A 663 -0.79 6.29 11.26
C ALA A 663 -0.13 6.87 12.53
N ASP A 664 -0.84 7.70 13.29
CA ASP A 664 -0.32 8.35 14.49
C ASP A 664 -0.20 7.37 15.67
N THR A 665 1.04 6.99 15.99
CA THR A 665 1.33 6.09 17.11
C THR A 665 1.21 6.77 18.48
N SER A 666 1.07 8.11 18.55
CA SER A 666 0.80 8.83 19.79
C SER A 666 -0.64 8.68 20.26
N GLY A 667 -1.55 8.31 19.34
CA GLY A 667 -2.99 8.22 19.56
C GLY A 667 -3.73 9.56 19.49
N CYS A 668 -3.04 10.69 19.38
CA CYS A 668 -3.64 12.03 19.41
C CYS A 668 -4.68 12.23 18.29
N ALA A 669 -4.43 11.72 17.08
CA ALA A 669 -5.36 11.88 15.98
C ALA A 669 -6.66 11.08 16.20
N MET A 670 -6.56 9.84 16.69
CA MET A 670 -7.73 9.02 17.01
C MET A 670 -8.49 9.53 18.24
N ASP A 671 -7.78 10.00 19.27
CA ASP A 671 -8.39 10.63 20.45
C ASP A 671 -9.17 11.91 20.06
N THR A 672 -8.62 12.71 19.13
CA THR A 672 -9.32 13.87 18.55
C THR A 672 -10.59 13.46 17.82
N ALA A 673 -10.52 12.39 17.02
CA ALA A 673 -11.65 11.85 16.27
C ALA A 673 -12.77 11.34 17.21
N THR A 674 -12.42 10.56 18.22
CA THR A 674 -13.39 10.04 19.20
C THR A 674 -13.99 11.16 20.06
N ALA A 675 -13.18 12.12 20.49
CA ALA A 675 -13.66 13.30 21.25
C ALA A 675 -14.65 14.14 20.43
N PHE A 676 -14.40 14.30 19.12
CA PHE A 676 -15.33 14.99 18.22
C PHE A 676 -16.68 14.27 18.16
N LEU A 677 -16.73 12.96 17.98
CA LEU A 677 -17.99 12.21 17.92
C LEU A 677 -18.80 12.29 19.19
N ASN A 678 -18.14 12.45 20.35
CA ASN A 678 -18.84 12.63 21.64
C ASN A 678 -19.56 13.98 21.75
N ASN A 679 -19.11 15.00 21.02
CA ASN A 679 -19.79 16.31 20.95
C ASN A 679 -19.48 17.04 19.64
N PRO A 680 -20.09 16.67 18.52
CA PRO A 680 -19.74 17.20 17.19
C PRO A 680 -19.98 18.71 17.02
N SER A 681 -20.72 19.34 17.94
CA SER A 681 -20.99 20.79 17.95
C SER A 681 -19.90 21.63 18.61
N VAL A 682 -18.88 21.01 19.17
CA VAL A 682 -17.78 21.67 19.88
C VAL A 682 -16.43 21.24 19.31
N GLU A 683 -15.56 22.22 19.09
CA GLU A 683 -14.21 21.94 18.64
C GLU A 683 -13.47 21.03 19.62
N PRO A 684 -12.86 19.92 19.19
CA PRO A 684 -12.04 19.08 20.05
C PRO A 684 -10.85 19.83 20.66
N ASP A 685 -10.42 19.39 21.85
CA ASP A 685 -9.25 19.98 22.54
C ASP A 685 -7.98 19.76 21.67
N ARG A 686 -7.23 20.84 21.48
CA ARG A 686 -5.98 20.84 20.71
C ARG A 686 -4.74 20.57 21.55
N THR A 687 -4.89 20.26 22.83
CA THR A 687 -3.74 20.13 23.74
C THR A 687 -2.77 19.05 23.27
N CYS A 688 -3.27 17.88 22.84
CA CYS A 688 -2.39 16.83 22.33
C CYS A 688 -1.68 17.27 21.05
N LEU A 689 -2.40 17.86 20.08
CA LEU A 689 -1.85 18.36 18.82
C LEU A 689 -0.75 19.44 19.06
N ASN A 690 -1.00 20.37 19.99
CA ASN A 690 -0.06 21.43 20.32
C ASN A 690 1.21 20.91 21.02
N ASN A 691 1.15 19.72 21.62
CA ASN A 691 2.28 19.05 22.26
C ASN A 691 3.07 18.16 21.30
N LEU A 692 2.54 17.86 20.10
CA LEU A 692 3.29 17.17 19.06
C LEU A 692 4.44 18.05 18.57
N GLY A 693 5.64 17.47 18.50
CA GLY A 693 6.80 18.09 17.89
C GLY A 693 6.76 18.04 16.37
N GLN A 694 7.75 18.67 15.75
CA GLN A 694 8.07 18.35 14.36
C GLN A 694 8.73 16.96 14.29
N VAL A 695 8.83 16.40 13.08
CA VAL A 695 9.54 15.13 12.86
C VAL A 695 10.96 15.19 13.40
N ASP A 696 11.31 14.27 14.30
CA ASP A 696 12.69 14.07 14.77
C ASP A 696 13.43 13.21 13.75
N PHE A 697 14.14 13.87 12.84
CA PHE A 697 14.85 13.18 11.75
C PHE A 697 15.99 12.33 12.27
N LEU A 698 16.05 11.11 11.78
CA LEU A 698 17.11 10.19 12.11
C LEU A 698 18.44 10.68 11.51
N VAL A 699 19.38 11.04 12.40
CA VAL A 699 20.73 11.43 12.00
C VAL A 699 21.75 10.38 12.47
N PRO A 700 22.90 10.23 11.78
CA PRO A 700 23.95 9.32 12.22
C PRO A 700 24.38 9.62 13.65
N TYR A 701 24.43 8.60 14.49
CA TYR A 701 24.86 8.75 15.86
C TYR A 701 26.37 8.92 15.97
N THR A 702 26.82 10.05 16.53
CA THR A 702 28.25 10.40 16.65
C THR A 702 28.83 10.16 18.05
N GLY A 703 27.99 9.76 19.00
CA GLY A 703 28.39 9.60 20.41
C GLY A 703 28.02 10.80 21.30
N ASP A 704 27.52 11.89 20.73
CA ASP A 704 27.10 13.09 21.45
C ASP A 704 25.72 13.57 20.91
N PRO A 705 24.69 13.74 21.79
CA PRO A 705 24.71 13.34 23.21
C PRO A 705 24.79 11.81 23.40
N SER A 706 25.38 11.38 24.51
CA SER A 706 25.46 9.94 24.82
C SER A 706 24.06 9.33 24.97
N VAL A 707 23.90 8.10 24.46
CA VAL A 707 22.68 7.31 24.72
C VAL A 707 22.57 7.07 26.22
N THR A 708 21.44 7.44 26.81
CA THR A 708 21.15 7.15 28.22
C THR A 708 20.82 5.66 28.36
N LEU A 709 21.55 5.01 29.27
CA LEU A 709 21.31 3.60 29.62
C LEU A 709 20.60 3.53 30.99
N ASP A 710 19.78 2.53 31.18
CA ASP A 710 19.27 2.14 32.49
C ASP A 710 19.25 0.60 32.62
N THR A 711 19.17 0.15 33.89
CA THR A 711 19.15 -1.29 34.18
C THR A 711 17.76 -1.85 33.85
N GLN A 712 17.73 -2.84 32.99
CA GLN A 712 16.52 -3.55 32.54
C GLN A 712 16.65 -5.07 32.76
N ASP A 713 15.54 -5.73 33.00
CA ASP A 713 15.47 -7.21 33.04
C ASP A 713 14.99 -7.71 31.68
N VAL A 714 15.84 -8.48 31.00
CA VAL A 714 15.57 -9.07 29.70
C VAL A 714 15.54 -10.59 29.86
N SER A 715 14.34 -11.14 30.04
CA SER A 715 14.16 -12.59 30.18
C SER A 715 14.96 -13.20 31.36
N GLY A 716 15.07 -12.48 32.45
CA GLY A 716 15.83 -12.89 33.66
C GLY A 716 17.32 -12.56 33.60
N ILE A 717 17.74 -11.75 32.65
CA ILE A 717 19.11 -11.22 32.52
C ILE A 717 19.05 -9.73 32.86
N SER A 718 19.75 -9.32 33.91
CA SER A 718 19.89 -7.90 34.25
C SER A 718 20.96 -7.26 33.39
N VAL A 719 20.62 -6.15 32.70
CA VAL A 719 21.54 -5.52 31.75
C VAL A 719 21.29 -4.01 31.66
N GLU A 720 22.38 -3.21 31.45
CA GLU A 720 22.23 -1.82 31.05
C GLU A 720 21.86 -1.72 29.57
N ALA A 721 20.68 -1.20 29.28
CA ALA A 721 20.14 -1.09 27.93
C ALA A 721 19.70 0.35 27.62
N PRO A 722 19.61 0.74 26.35
CA PRO A 722 19.16 2.09 25.96
C PRO A 722 17.75 2.39 26.48
N LYS A 723 17.64 3.43 27.33
CA LYS A 723 16.42 3.79 28.05
C LYS A 723 15.21 4.07 27.15
N ASN A 724 15.43 4.77 26.04
CA ASN A 724 14.37 5.26 25.16
C ASN A 724 14.20 4.42 23.88
N TRP A 725 14.92 3.30 23.77
CA TRP A 725 14.76 2.40 22.65
C TRP A 725 13.61 1.42 22.91
N ARG A 726 12.89 1.08 21.84
CA ARG A 726 11.75 0.17 21.93
C ARG A 726 12.22 -1.27 22.10
N TYR A 727 11.82 -1.92 23.19
CA TYR A 727 12.10 -3.34 23.40
C TYR A 727 11.08 -4.20 22.64
N GLN A 728 11.57 -5.09 21.82
CA GLN A 728 10.76 -6.08 21.10
C GLN A 728 11.62 -7.31 20.76
N ASP A 729 11.10 -8.54 21.00
CA ASP A 729 11.73 -9.80 20.59
C ASP A 729 13.21 -9.94 20.99
N HIS A 730 13.54 -9.57 22.22
CA HIS A 730 14.91 -9.56 22.80
C HIS A 730 15.85 -8.47 22.28
N PHE A 731 15.38 -7.55 21.45
CA PHE A 731 16.13 -6.41 20.96
C PHE A 731 15.54 -5.09 21.40
N PHE A 732 16.41 -4.13 21.57
CA PHE A 732 16.11 -2.72 21.73
C PHE A 732 16.36 -2.05 20.37
N ALA A 733 15.30 -1.64 19.69
CA ALA A 733 15.36 -0.92 18.44
C ALA A 733 15.32 0.60 18.69
N ARG A 734 16.18 1.36 18.01
CA ARG A 734 16.31 2.81 18.21
C ARG A 734 15.04 3.56 17.84
N THR A 735 14.36 3.14 16.77
CA THR A 735 13.10 3.73 16.31
C THR A 735 12.07 2.64 15.95
N SER A 736 10.85 3.04 15.67
CA SER A 736 9.80 2.15 15.12
C SER A 736 9.88 2.04 13.59
N SER A 737 10.76 2.79 12.94
CA SER A 737 10.90 2.72 11.48
C SER A 737 11.51 1.40 11.03
N PRO A 738 10.90 0.67 10.10
CA PRO A 738 11.46 -0.57 9.56
C PRO A 738 12.74 -0.33 8.72
N LEU A 739 13.05 0.91 8.39
CA LEU A 739 14.26 1.30 7.67
C LEU A 739 15.44 1.64 8.59
N ASP A 740 15.22 1.81 9.90
CA ASP A 740 16.27 1.96 10.89
C ASP A 740 16.71 0.60 11.40
N ILE A 741 17.86 0.15 10.94
CA ILE A 741 18.40 -1.17 11.33
C ILE A 741 19.13 -1.16 12.69
N THR A 742 19.27 0.00 13.32
CA THR A 742 20.05 0.13 14.56
C THR A 742 19.29 -0.48 15.72
N GLN A 743 19.80 -1.61 16.17
CA GLN A 743 19.25 -2.36 17.29
C GLN A 743 20.34 -3.14 18.05
N ILE A 744 20.09 -3.37 19.32
CA ILE A 744 20.96 -4.19 20.16
C ILE A 744 20.12 -5.14 21.00
N GLY A 745 20.56 -6.38 21.17
CA GLY A 745 19.85 -7.37 21.93
C GLY A 745 20.75 -8.26 22.76
N ILE A 746 20.14 -8.90 23.78
CA ILE A 746 20.77 -9.91 24.61
C ILE A 746 19.86 -11.13 24.71
N LEU A 747 20.42 -12.30 24.54
CA LEU A 747 19.68 -13.56 24.58
C LEU A 747 20.51 -14.72 25.11
N GLN A 748 19.87 -15.65 25.79
CA GLN A 748 20.45 -16.92 26.15
C GLN A 748 20.06 -17.98 25.10
N THR A 749 21.05 -18.71 24.56
CA THR A 749 20.84 -19.74 23.57
C THR A 749 21.20 -21.13 24.12
N ASN A 750 20.59 -22.18 23.55
CA ASN A 750 20.88 -23.57 23.86
C ASN A 750 22.11 -24.12 23.11
N ARG A 751 22.90 -23.27 22.49
CA ARG A 751 24.10 -23.68 21.76
C ARG A 751 25.35 -23.29 22.54
N SER A 752 26.35 -24.14 22.49
CA SER A 752 27.71 -23.81 22.94
C SER A 752 28.29 -22.67 22.11
N ALA A 753 29.30 -22.02 22.64
CA ALA A 753 30.01 -20.96 21.92
C ALA A 753 30.68 -21.49 20.62
N ALA A 754 31.13 -22.75 20.62
CA ALA A 754 31.72 -23.39 19.43
C ALA A 754 30.67 -23.59 18.31
N GLU A 755 29.48 -24.12 18.67
CA GLU A 755 28.36 -24.29 17.71
C GLU A 755 27.86 -22.97 17.14
N LEU A 756 27.81 -21.92 17.95
CA LEU A 756 27.45 -20.59 17.48
C LEU A 756 28.46 -20.04 16.50
N LYS A 757 29.75 -20.14 16.82
CA LYS A 757 30.82 -19.69 15.95
C LYS A 757 30.80 -20.41 14.60
N ASP A 758 30.60 -21.72 14.62
CA ASP A 758 30.47 -22.54 13.41
C ASP A 758 29.23 -22.10 12.58
N TRP A 759 28.09 -21.90 13.26
CA TRP A 759 26.88 -21.46 12.62
C TRP A 759 26.99 -20.06 11.92
N PHE A 760 27.59 -19.07 12.58
CA PHE A 760 27.85 -17.76 11.97
C PHE A 760 28.81 -17.88 10.77
N SER A 761 29.79 -18.81 10.84
CA SER A 761 30.78 -19.02 9.78
C SER A 761 30.22 -19.70 8.53
N GLN A 762 29.08 -20.40 8.65
CA GLN A 762 28.41 -21.06 7.52
C GLN A 762 27.69 -20.09 6.57
N GLY A 763 27.67 -18.80 6.87
CA GLY A 763 27.05 -17.77 6.03
C GLY A 763 25.52 -17.82 6.06
N ALA A 764 24.92 -18.52 7.02
CA ALA A 764 23.48 -18.51 7.22
C ALA A 764 23.01 -17.09 7.51
N TYR A 765 21.88 -16.70 6.93
CA TYR A 765 21.26 -15.37 7.09
C TYR A 765 22.19 -14.19 6.71
N GLY A 766 23.02 -14.35 5.69
CA GLY A 766 23.89 -13.28 5.18
C GLY A 766 25.13 -12.96 6.02
N TYR A 767 25.36 -13.70 7.13
CA TYR A 767 26.58 -13.53 7.92
C TYR A 767 27.82 -14.01 7.15
N ARG A 768 28.91 -13.22 7.24
CA ARG A 768 30.15 -13.52 6.53
C ARG A 768 31.32 -13.80 7.49
N GLY A 769 31.22 -14.91 8.21
CA GLY A 769 32.21 -15.33 9.18
C GLY A 769 32.24 -14.48 10.45
N LEU A 770 33.08 -14.89 11.39
CA LEU A 770 33.33 -14.13 12.61
C LEU A 770 34.82 -13.78 12.65
N ASP A 771 35.14 -12.50 12.58
CA ASP A 771 36.45 -11.99 12.83
C ASP A 771 36.64 -11.79 14.33
N ASN A 772 37.68 -12.36 14.92
CA ASN A 772 37.97 -12.16 16.34
C ASN A 772 38.28 -10.69 16.60
N ALA A 773 37.60 -10.13 17.55
CA ALA A 773 37.89 -8.84 18.14
C ALA A 773 38.73 -9.05 19.43
N PRO A 774 39.29 -8.02 20.04
CA PRO A 774 39.95 -8.13 21.33
C PRO A 774 39.03 -8.74 22.39
N VAL A 775 39.51 -9.73 23.12
CA VAL A 775 38.79 -10.29 24.25
C VAL A 775 38.65 -9.22 25.32
N LYS A 776 37.41 -8.99 25.76
CA LYS A 776 37.08 -8.06 26.86
C LYS A 776 36.43 -8.84 28.00
N ALA A 777 37.05 -8.79 29.14
CA ALA A 777 36.42 -9.25 30.39
C ALA A 777 35.48 -8.15 30.86
N GLY A 778 34.20 -8.46 31.01
CA GLY A 778 33.25 -7.64 31.76
C GLY A 778 33.58 -7.70 33.26
N GLN A 779 32.94 -6.85 34.09
CA GLN A 779 33.20 -6.81 35.54
C GLN A 779 32.97 -8.16 36.24
N ARG A 780 32.14 -9.05 35.66
CA ARG A 780 31.76 -10.34 36.24
C ARG A 780 31.86 -11.53 35.33
N LYS A 781 32.09 -11.34 34.01
CA LYS A 781 32.04 -12.37 32.99
C LYS A 781 33.14 -12.18 31.95
N ALA A 782 33.62 -13.26 31.39
CA ALA A 782 34.54 -13.28 30.27
C ALA A 782 33.77 -13.40 28.95
N TRP A 783 33.91 -12.40 28.10
CA TRP A 783 33.28 -12.36 26.80
C TRP A 783 34.29 -12.49 25.69
N THR A 784 33.98 -13.29 24.67
CA THR A 784 34.70 -13.24 23.41
C THR A 784 33.97 -12.34 22.44
N LEU A 785 34.63 -11.28 21.98
CA LEU A 785 34.07 -10.32 21.06
C LEU A 785 34.40 -10.66 19.63
N TYR A 786 33.41 -10.59 18.77
CA TYR A 786 33.53 -10.86 17.35
C TYR A 786 32.96 -9.71 16.52
N THR A 787 33.46 -9.56 15.31
CA THR A 787 32.86 -8.74 14.29
C THR A 787 32.42 -9.62 13.12
N SER A 788 31.32 -9.25 12.49
CA SER A 788 30.83 -9.88 11.26
C SER A 788 30.18 -8.82 10.39
N THR A 789 29.74 -9.24 9.23
CA THR A 789 28.82 -8.45 8.41
C THR A 789 27.58 -9.28 8.10
N SER A 790 26.43 -8.64 8.09
CA SER A 790 25.20 -9.20 7.53
C SER A 790 24.78 -8.29 6.38
N ASP A 791 24.78 -8.85 5.18
CA ASP A 791 24.51 -8.12 3.93
C ASP A 791 25.35 -6.84 3.76
N GLY A 792 26.65 -6.95 4.08
CA GLY A 792 27.60 -5.86 3.96
C GLY A 792 27.58 -4.82 5.09
N ARG A 793 26.69 -4.96 6.08
CA ARG A 793 26.58 -4.07 7.25
C ARG A 793 27.27 -4.68 8.45
N PRO A 794 27.92 -3.87 9.29
CA PRO A 794 28.60 -4.37 10.46
C PRO A 794 27.64 -4.96 11.49
N VAL A 795 28.05 -6.10 12.05
CA VAL A 795 27.40 -6.73 13.21
C VAL A 795 28.45 -6.97 14.26
N ASP A 796 28.26 -6.43 15.47
CA ASP A 796 29.11 -6.73 16.60
C ASP A 796 28.46 -7.77 17.49
N ILE A 797 29.21 -8.80 17.88
CA ILE A 797 28.70 -9.95 18.59
C ILE A 797 29.64 -10.22 19.79
N ALA A 798 29.05 -10.36 20.98
CA ALA A 798 29.74 -10.86 22.16
C ALA A 798 29.13 -12.19 22.59
N ILE A 799 29.98 -13.19 22.84
CA ILE A 799 29.55 -14.52 23.27
C ILE A 799 30.24 -14.85 24.59
N GLU A 800 29.43 -15.18 25.60
CA GLU A 800 29.87 -15.78 26.85
C GLU A 800 29.58 -17.28 26.82
N ASP A 801 30.63 -18.09 26.90
CA ASP A 801 30.52 -19.55 26.93
C ASP A 801 30.04 -20.00 28.32
N GLN A 802 28.94 -20.72 28.37
CA GLN A 802 28.36 -21.34 29.56
C GLN A 802 28.30 -22.88 29.47
N GLY A 803 29.16 -23.46 28.64
CA GLY A 803 29.19 -24.88 28.34
C GLY A 803 28.21 -25.27 27.23
N ASP A 804 27.13 -25.97 27.57
CA ASP A 804 26.10 -26.41 26.59
C ASP A 804 25.19 -25.24 26.14
N THR A 805 25.34 -24.08 26.75
CA THR A 805 24.58 -22.86 26.45
C THR A 805 25.51 -21.67 26.29
N SER A 806 25.04 -20.59 25.71
CA SER A 806 25.79 -19.33 25.63
C SER A 806 24.89 -18.15 25.88
N LEU A 807 25.45 -17.09 26.46
CA LEU A 807 24.83 -15.78 26.47
C LEU A 807 25.41 -14.96 25.31
N VAL A 808 24.54 -14.30 24.54
CA VAL A 808 24.94 -13.56 23.33
C VAL A 808 24.41 -12.14 23.39
N VAL A 809 25.28 -11.15 23.16
CA VAL A 809 24.89 -9.77 22.85
C VAL A 809 25.20 -9.50 21.39
N MET A 810 24.21 -8.93 20.66
CA MET A 810 24.36 -8.61 19.24
C MET A 810 23.91 -7.19 18.98
N MET A 811 24.71 -6.43 18.22
CA MET A 811 24.36 -5.09 17.78
C MET A 811 24.43 -5.01 16.24
N PHE A 812 23.34 -4.51 15.66
CA PHE A 812 23.23 -4.16 14.25
C PHE A 812 23.19 -2.65 14.13
N CYS A 813 23.95 -2.08 13.22
CA CYS A 813 23.95 -0.64 12.96
C CYS A 813 24.51 -0.30 11.58
N ASN A 814 24.45 0.97 11.22
CA ASN A 814 25.11 1.46 10.03
C ASN A 814 26.62 1.66 10.26
N SER A 815 27.41 1.57 9.19
CA SER A 815 28.87 1.66 9.26
C SER A 815 29.36 2.99 9.83
N ASP A 816 28.66 4.08 9.56
CA ASP A 816 28.99 5.45 9.98
C ASP A 816 28.68 5.71 11.48
N GLU A 817 27.85 4.89 12.09
CA GLU A 817 27.45 4.98 13.51
C GLU A 817 28.17 3.98 14.40
N ARG A 818 28.77 2.93 13.78
CA ARG A 818 29.28 1.75 14.49
C ARG A 818 30.24 2.08 15.62
N ASP A 819 31.25 2.91 15.36
CA ASP A 819 32.30 3.19 16.35
C ASP A 819 31.78 3.91 17.59
N ALA A 820 30.78 4.78 17.43
CA ALA A 820 30.12 5.47 18.51
C ALA A 820 29.21 4.51 19.32
N LEU A 821 28.34 3.77 18.62
CA LEU A 821 27.42 2.81 19.24
C LEU A 821 28.17 1.64 19.91
N TYR A 822 29.25 1.16 19.31
CA TYR A 822 30.08 0.13 19.91
C TYR A 822 30.60 0.53 21.28
N LYS A 823 31.07 1.79 21.44
CA LYS A 823 31.64 2.30 22.69
C LYS A 823 30.58 2.66 23.72
N THR A 824 29.46 3.25 23.29
CA THR A 824 28.47 3.87 24.19
C THR A 824 27.28 3.00 24.50
N VAL A 825 27.02 1.95 23.69
CA VAL A 825 25.86 1.05 23.84
C VAL A 825 26.31 -0.41 23.95
N PHE A 826 27.05 -0.92 22.95
CA PHE A 826 27.41 -2.33 22.90
C PHE A 826 28.29 -2.78 24.06
N LEU A 827 29.43 -2.11 24.27
CA LEU A 827 30.34 -2.47 25.35
C LEU A 827 29.72 -2.33 26.76
N PRO A 828 28.97 -1.25 27.08
CA PRO A 828 28.27 -1.16 28.37
C PRO A 828 27.27 -2.29 28.58
N MET A 829 26.50 -2.67 27.56
CA MET A 829 25.57 -3.79 27.65
C MET A 829 26.27 -5.11 27.94
N VAL A 830 27.40 -5.38 27.23
CA VAL A 830 28.25 -6.55 27.45
C VAL A 830 28.83 -6.56 28.87
N ASP A 831 29.31 -5.40 29.36
CA ASP A 831 29.93 -5.29 30.69
C ASP A 831 28.95 -5.46 31.83
N SER A 832 27.69 -5.07 31.66
CA SER A 832 26.66 -5.07 32.72
C SER A 832 25.84 -6.36 32.77
N ALA A 833 25.82 -7.20 31.73
CA ALA A 833 24.98 -8.39 31.66
C ALA A 833 25.27 -9.39 32.81
N GLN A 834 24.21 -9.83 33.54
CA GLN A 834 24.30 -10.71 34.72
C GLN A 834 23.25 -11.80 34.69
#